data_ecb2bb4372b711130d7c493272fe25e7
#
_entry.id   ecb2bb4372b711130d7c493272fe25e7
#
_cell.length_a   1.000
_cell.length_b   1.000
_cell.length_c   1.000
_cell.angle_alpha   90.00
_cell.angle_beta   90.00
_cell.angle_gamma   90.00
#
_symmetry.space_group_name_H-M   'P 1'
#
loop_
_entity.id
_entity.type
_entity.pdbx_description
1 polymer ?
#
loop_
_entity_poly.entity_id
_entity_poly.type
_entity_poly.pdbx_seq_one_letter_code
_entity_poly.pdbx_strand_id
1 'polypeptide(L)'
;SKNKNKKNKKNDDDEEEEEEQQQQQDPMALPTDIPLKIREHWKTVRANKLRGGHNDVENDEDENKNPSCFKNRAQAELYHLASTYADISHTRRIPDISHLTHKKNKEDSTLRWRNQKDDELDAILIHALTHIHRTRNRVTKNNEKLSKKMKAGQEISIDETPRDQGFVRPTVLFLSPMRNVCGRAIMRFLKLCPNAHGRADAVNKLERLENDFLAGYSSDETSSDEDDDEDEELKRRKKKMQKKINRVTKKKKKYKTHVPLEYKELFRGNQDDHFRLGVKITKAAVRPFVDFFGADIVFASPLGIVTAINDDISAADFLSAIELVIVDRCDVVAMQNWEHLETVLEKCNQLPKDAKDVDVNRCHEFHLNGAAACARQTIFLSQFETAEINATFNGSLCVNVEGKFRLRATKEKGVLGLVASPDDPRNLRKNQSGSLPNLISRQEFELVRVSKKNIKDADDIRFRHFAKAVLPRIRENPDQGQLIFCATYFEFVRVRNLLVDREVSFAINSEYIDIAEAARARTLFADGRKRCLLLSERAYFYQRRNIRGVNSVFFYSLPENPHFYAEVCAFMKNPAPARSRHEGIGTKGTAGGGAHGTKTAHALFSRLDALKLERVCGTKRGRKMIQETKDVNAKDNDMFVFC
;
A
#
# COMPACT_ATOMS: atom_id res chain seq x y z
N SER A 1 -48.47 19.15 -47.71
CA SER A 1 -48.58 18.47 -46.38
C SER A 1 -47.54 17.34 -46.15
N LYS A 2 -46.96 16.77 -47.23
CA LYS A 2 -45.92 15.71 -47.11
C LYS A 2 -44.52 16.22 -46.70
N ASN A 3 -44.20 17.50 -46.92
CA ASN A 3 -42.92 18.09 -46.57
C ASN A 3 -42.80 18.61 -45.12
N LYS A 4 -43.95 18.87 -44.46
CA LYS A 4 -43.94 19.27 -43.02
C LYS A 4 -43.71 18.08 -42.11
N ASN A 5 -44.23 16.88 -42.45
CA ASN A 5 -44.03 15.68 -41.65
C ASN A 5 -42.59 15.10 -41.72
N LYS A 6 -41.87 15.37 -42.82
CA LYS A 6 -40.45 14.96 -42.93
C LYS A 6 -39.50 15.86 -42.14
N LYS A 7 -39.86 17.13 -41.94
CA LYS A 7 -39.05 18.06 -41.13
C LYS A 7 -39.23 17.85 -39.62
N ASN A 8 -40.45 17.53 -39.19
CA ASN A 8 -40.68 17.24 -37.75
C ASN A 8 -40.03 15.91 -37.32
N LYS A 9 -40.09 14.87 -38.18
CA LYS A 9 -39.47 13.59 -37.86
C LYS A 9 -37.92 13.65 -37.78
N LYS A 10 -37.30 14.56 -38.54
CA LYS A 10 -35.85 14.78 -38.49
C LYS A 10 -35.41 15.59 -37.25
N ASN A 11 -36.28 16.49 -36.77
CA ASN A 11 -36.01 17.21 -35.52
C ASN A 11 -36.21 16.33 -34.28
N ASP A 12 -37.19 15.41 -34.30
CA ASP A 12 -37.44 14.47 -33.21
C ASP A 12 -36.29 13.43 -33.12
N ASP A 13 -35.77 12.94 -34.25
CA ASP A 13 -34.62 12.03 -34.29
C ASP A 13 -33.31 12.73 -33.87
N ASP A 14 -33.13 14.03 -34.22
CA ASP A 14 -31.97 14.84 -33.79
C ASP A 14 -32.06 15.25 -32.31
N GLU A 15 -33.28 15.47 -31.75
CA GLU A 15 -33.51 15.72 -30.32
C GLU A 15 -33.33 14.45 -29.48
N GLU A 16 -33.73 13.26 -29.97
CA GLU A 16 -33.46 11.97 -29.32
C GLU A 16 -31.95 11.64 -29.33
N GLU A 17 -31.22 11.93 -30.44
CA GLU A 17 -29.75 11.78 -30.48
C GLU A 17 -29.02 12.83 -29.60
N GLU A 18 -29.55 14.05 -29.45
CA GLU A 18 -29.00 15.05 -28.52
C GLU A 18 -29.35 14.72 -27.05
N GLU A 19 -30.53 14.13 -26.75
CA GLU A 19 -30.86 13.61 -25.44
C GLU A 19 -30.06 12.34 -25.09
N GLU A 20 -29.76 11.46 -26.07
CA GLU A 20 -28.83 10.35 -25.87
C GLU A 20 -27.37 10.80 -25.71
N GLN A 21 -26.95 11.91 -26.34
CA GLN A 21 -25.60 12.50 -26.17
C GLN A 21 -25.51 13.36 -24.90
N GLN A 22 -26.58 13.95 -24.38
CA GLN A 22 -26.64 14.64 -23.09
C GLN A 22 -26.81 13.70 -21.90
N GLN A 23 -27.19 12.45 -22.12
CA GLN A 23 -26.99 11.34 -21.19
C GLN A 23 -25.53 10.87 -21.15
N GLN A 24 -24.55 11.68 -21.54
CA GLN A 24 -23.18 11.57 -21.08
C GLN A 24 -23.18 11.83 -19.57
N GLN A 25 -23.63 10.82 -18.96
CA GLN A 25 -23.65 10.31 -17.62
C GLN A 25 -22.90 11.25 -16.67
N ASP A 26 -23.66 11.95 -15.86
CA ASP A 26 -23.15 12.49 -14.62
C ASP A 26 -22.28 11.38 -13.98
N PRO A 27 -20.95 11.54 -13.86
CA PRO A 27 -20.07 10.52 -13.31
C PRO A 27 -20.47 10.10 -11.89
N MET A 28 -21.33 10.86 -11.23
CA MET A 28 -21.92 10.54 -9.94
C MET A 28 -23.23 9.76 -10.05
N ALA A 29 -23.78 9.56 -11.25
CA ALA A 29 -25.00 8.78 -11.45
C ALA A 29 -24.76 7.30 -11.10
N LEU A 30 -25.83 6.64 -10.69
CA LEU A 30 -25.83 5.23 -10.34
C LEU A 30 -25.54 4.38 -11.59
N PRO A 31 -24.44 3.62 -11.61
CA PRO A 31 -24.16 2.72 -12.71
C PRO A 31 -25.28 1.69 -12.87
N THR A 32 -25.82 1.57 -14.07
CA THR A 32 -26.88 0.59 -14.38
C THR A 32 -26.35 -0.84 -14.39
N ASP A 33 -25.04 -0.99 -14.49
CA ASP A 33 -24.34 -2.26 -14.56
C ASP A 33 -24.25 -3.00 -13.21
N ILE A 34 -24.41 -2.31 -12.09
CA ILE A 34 -24.40 -2.94 -10.75
C ILE A 34 -25.72 -3.70 -10.52
N PRO A 35 -25.69 -4.99 -10.13
CA PRO A 35 -26.88 -5.74 -9.79
C PRO A 35 -27.73 -5.03 -8.74
N LEU A 36 -29.05 -4.97 -8.95
CA LEU A 36 -30.00 -4.21 -8.12
C LEU A 36 -29.81 -4.45 -6.60
N LYS A 37 -29.64 -5.71 -6.19
CA LYS A 37 -29.41 -6.07 -4.78
C LYS A 37 -28.17 -5.43 -4.18
N ILE A 38 -27.08 -5.37 -4.92
CA ILE A 38 -25.82 -4.73 -4.47
C ILE A 38 -26.03 -3.22 -4.40
N ARG A 39 -26.69 -2.64 -5.40
CA ARG A 39 -26.99 -1.22 -5.49
C ARG A 39 -27.85 -0.73 -4.32
N GLU A 40 -28.96 -1.42 -4.02
CA GLU A 40 -29.83 -1.09 -2.90
C GLU A 40 -29.12 -1.26 -1.55
N HIS A 41 -28.40 -2.37 -1.39
CA HIS A 41 -27.63 -2.60 -0.17
C HIS A 41 -26.57 -1.52 0.06
N TRP A 42 -25.84 -1.13 -0.98
CA TRP A 42 -24.85 -0.07 -0.90
C TRP A 42 -25.46 1.28 -0.49
N LYS A 43 -26.61 1.65 -1.07
CA LYS A 43 -27.38 2.82 -0.61
C LYS A 43 -27.70 2.75 0.88
N THR A 44 -28.14 1.59 1.36
CA THR A 44 -28.46 1.37 2.78
C THR A 44 -27.23 1.49 3.68
N VAL A 45 -26.11 0.87 3.30
CA VAL A 45 -24.85 0.96 4.05
C VAL A 45 -24.38 2.40 4.16
N ARG A 46 -24.60 3.21 3.12
CA ARG A 46 -24.27 4.61 3.11
C ARG A 46 -25.21 5.46 3.96
N ALA A 47 -26.53 5.26 3.86
CA ALA A 47 -27.53 5.96 4.64
C ALA A 47 -27.38 5.70 6.14
N ASN A 48 -27.04 4.48 6.55
CA ASN A 48 -26.80 4.14 7.96
C ASN A 48 -25.55 4.84 8.53
N LYS A 49 -24.58 5.22 7.70
CA LYS A 49 -23.46 6.07 8.14
C LYS A 49 -23.88 7.50 8.48
N LEU A 50 -24.92 8.01 7.85
CA LEU A 50 -25.42 9.37 8.11
C LEU A 50 -26.21 9.45 9.42
N ARG A 51 -26.80 8.33 9.90
CA ARG A 51 -27.61 8.29 11.14
C ARG A 51 -26.83 7.98 12.41
N GLY A 52 -25.60 7.48 12.33
CA GLY A 52 -24.79 7.02 13.47
C GLY A 52 -23.65 7.95 13.91
N GLY A 53 -23.51 9.13 13.33
CA GLY A 53 -22.48 10.11 13.70
C GLY A 53 -23.11 11.36 14.28
N HIS A 54 -22.62 11.82 15.44
CA HIS A 54 -22.98 13.10 16.06
C HIS A 54 -22.95 14.24 15.05
N ASN A 55 -23.95 15.09 15.18
CA ASN A 55 -24.18 16.39 14.55
C ASN A 55 -22.88 17.20 14.25
N ASP A 56 -22.30 16.97 13.10
CA ASP A 56 -21.57 17.97 12.35
C ASP A 56 -22.39 18.18 11.07
N VAL A 57 -23.48 18.92 11.25
CA VAL A 57 -24.31 19.44 10.17
C VAL A 57 -23.56 20.65 9.62
N GLU A 58 -22.64 20.43 8.69
CA GLU A 58 -22.41 21.43 7.67
C GLU A 58 -23.59 21.35 6.70
N ASN A 59 -24.25 22.48 6.54
CA ASN A 59 -25.46 22.69 5.75
C ASN A 59 -25.19 22.41 4.26
N ASP A 60 -25.34 21.17 3.83
CA ASP A 60 -25.53 20.83 2.42
C ASP A 60 -27.02 20.70 2.14
N GLU A 61 -27.68 21.83 1.88
CA GLU A 61 -29.09 21.91 1.47
C GLU A 61 -29.38 21.26 0.09
N ASP A 62 -28.35 20.79 -0.63
CA ASP A 62 -28.48 20.13 -1.94
C ASP A 62 -28.61 18.59 -1.91
N GLU A 63 -28.56 17.93 -0.74
CA GLU A 63 -28.60 16.44 -0.65
C GLU A 63 -29.98 15.81 -0.93
N ASN A 64 -31.03 16.57 -1.18
CA ASN A 64 -32.40 16.05 -1.38
C ASN A 64 -32.74 15.63 -2.81
N LYS A 65 -31.81 15.79 -3.77
CA LYS A 65 -32.02 15.39 -5.15
C LYS A 65 -31.12 14.22 -5.54
N ASN A 66 -31.59 12.99 -5.39
CA ASN A 66 -30.93 11.73 -5.77
C ASN A 66 -29.60 11.47 -5.05
N PRO A 67 -29.56 10.70 -3.95
CA PRO A 67 -28.32 10.37 -3.27
C PRO A 67 -27.42 9.55 -4.23
N SER A 68 -26.36 10.18 -4.72
CA SER A 68 -25.32 9.51 -5.49
C SER A 68 -24.79 8.30 -4.71
N CYS A 69 -24.57 7.17 -5.36
CA CYS A 69 -24.00 5.99 -4.72
C CYS A 69 -22.55 6.22 -4.30
N PHE A 70 -21.86 7.11 -4.98
CA PHE A 70 -20.47 7.44 -4.73
C PHE A 70 -20.37 8.62 -3.75
N LYS A 71 -19.37 8.59 -2.90
CA LYS A 71 -19.12 9.64 -1.93
C LYS A 71 -18.43 10.85 -2.56
N ASN A 72 -17.58 10.59 -3.54
CA ASN A 72 -16.83 11.62 -4.24
C ASN A 72 -16.59 11.20 -5.69
N ARG A 73 -16.24 12.20 -6.53
CA ARG A 73 -15.98 12.00 -7.95
C ARG A 73 -14.84 11.03 -8.22
N ALA A 74 -13.78 11.04 -7.41
CA ALA A 74 -12.65 10.13 -7.58
C ALA A 74 -13.04 8.65 -7.39
N GLN A 75 -13.94 8.36 -6.44
CA GLN A 75 -14.50 7.02 -6.24
C GLN A 75 -15.34 6.58 -7.45
N ALA A 76 -16.17 7.50 -7.97
CA ALA A 76 -17.01 7.24 -9.15
C ALA A 76 -16.13 6.97 -10.39
N GLU A 77 -15.17 7.83 -10.66
CA GLU A 77 -14.23 7.67 -11.78
C GLU A 77 -13.49 6.34 -11.70
N LEU A 78 -13.00 5.96 -10.52
CA LEU A 78 -12.30 4.68 -10.33
C LEU A 78 -13.22 3.47 -10.59
N TYR A 79 -14.48 3.53 -10.12
CA TYR A 79 -15.44 2.48 -10.40
C TYR A 79 -15.74 2.36 -11.90
N HIS A 80 -16.00 3.49 -12.57
CA HIS A 80 -16.28 3.49 -14.00
C HIS A 80 -15.11 2.95 -14.82
N LEU A 81 -13.88 3.34 -14.47
CA LEU A 81 -12.70 2.77 -15.11
C LEU A 81 -12.55 1.27 -14.85
N ALA A 82 -12.83 0.81 -13.62
CA ALA A 82 -12.79 -0.61 -13.31
C ALA A 82 -13.85 -1.40 -14.11
N SER A 83 -15.03 -0.83 -14.31
CA SER A 83 -16.13 -1.46 -15.03
C SER A 83 -15.88 -1.62 -16.54
N THR A 84 -14.88 -0.96 -17.10
CA THR A 84 -14.42 -1.20 -18.49
C THR A 84 -13.64 -2.51 -18.64
N TYR A 85 -13.27 -3.14 -17.54
CA TYR A 85 -12.41 -4.34 -17.49
C TYR A 85 -10.99 -4.15 -18.03
N ALA A 86 -10.54 -2.95 -18.33
CA ALA A 86 -9.15 -2.65 -18.66
C ALA A 86 -8.24 -2.77 -17.41
N ASP A 87 -6.94 -3.02 -17.62
CA ASP A 87 -5.96 -3.02 -16.55
C ASP A 87 -5.82 -1.62 -15.91
N ILE A 88 -5.68 -1.55 -14.59
CA ILE A 88 -5.57 -0.28 -13.86
C ILE A 88 -4.33 -0.26 -12.99
N SER A 89 -3.51 0.79 -13.15
CA SER A 89 -2.48 1.16 -12.18
C SER A 89 -2.90 2.44 -11.46
N HIS A 90 -3.39 2.30 -10.23
CA HIS A 90 -3.83 3.40 -9.38
C HIS A 90 -2.78 3.69 -8.30
N THR A 91 -1.99 4.75 -8.53
CA THR A 91 -0.81 5.10 -7.71
C THR A 91 -0.99 6.40 -6.93
N ARG A 92 -2.22 6.71 -6.53
CA ARG A 92 -2.54 7.89 -5.71
C ARG A 92 -3.31 7.57 -4.44
N ARG A 93 -3.40 6.29 -4.09
CA ARG A 93 -4.16 5.84 -2.94
C ARG A 93 -3.56 6.37 -1.63
N ILE A 94 -4.35 7.06 -0.84
CA ILE A 94 -3.98 7.54 0.49
C ILE A 94 -4.87 6.79 1.50
N PRO A 95 -4.28 5.95 2.38
CA PRO A 95 -5.05 5.29 3.43
C PRO A 95 -5.67 6.33 4.37
N ASP A 96 -6.95 6.18 4.69
CA ASP A 96 -7.60 7.02 5.68
C ASP A 96 -7.14 6.64 7.10
N ILE A 97 -6.35 7.51 7.71
CA ILE A 97 -5.85 7.37 9.08
C ILE A 97 -6.60 8.28 10.06
N SER A 98 -7.67 8.96 9.63
CA SER A 98 -8.42 9.92 10.47
C SER A 98 -8.97 9.27 11.74
N HIS A 99 -9.35 7.98 11.67
CA HIS A 99 -9.83 7.20 12.82
C HIS A 99 -8.79 7.07 13.95
N LEU A 100 -7.49 7.26 13.67
CA LEU A 100 -6.41 7.22 14.66
C LEU A 100 -6.20 8.56 15.36
N THR A 101 -6.71 9.66 14.81
CA THR A 101 -6.49 11.02 15.34
C THR A 101 -7.52 11.42 16.39
N HIS A 102 -8.72 10.84 16.35
CA HIS A 102 -9.79 11.16 17.29
C HIS A 102 -9.56 10.54 18.66
N LYS A 103 -9.11 11.36 19.62
CA LYS A 103 -8.83 10.96 21.01
C LYS A 103 -10.06 10.79 21.90
N LYS A 104 -11.25 11.13 21.44
CA LYS A 104 -12.47 11.14 22.26
C LYS A 104 -13.36 9.97 21.88
N ASN A 105 -13.24 8.89 22.57
CA ASN A 105 -14.28 8.01 23.10
C ASN A 105 -13.62 6.68 23.44
N LYS A 106 -13.63 6.36 24.75
CA LYS A 106 -13.15 5.08 25.29
C LYS A 106 -14.06 3.90 24.91
N GLU A 107 -15.13 4.18 24.19
CA GLU A 107 -16.07 3.17 23.75
C GLU A 107 -15.56 2.48 22.48
N ASP A 108 -15.30 1.21 22.66
CA ASP A 108 -15.21 0.18 21.64
C ASP A 108 -14.00 0.25 20.66
N SER A 109 -12.85 -0.14 21.18
CA SER A 109 -11.65 -0.38 20.36
C SER A 109 -11.88 -1.44 19.26
N THR A 110 -12.83 -2.35 19.45
CA THR A 110 -13.20 -3.41 18.51
C THR A 110 -13.96 -2.89 17.29
N LEU A 111 -14.60 -1.73 17.38
CA LEU A 111 -15.35 -1.15 16.26
C LEU A 111 -14.55 -0.15 15.41
N ARG A 112 -13.34 0.25 15.82
CA ARG A 112 -12.56 1.26 15.09
C ARG A 112 -12.21 0.82 13.66
N TRP A 113 -11.83 -0.43 13.46
CA TRP A 113 -11.54 -0.97 12.12
C TRP A 113 -12.81 -1.08 11.26
N ARG A 114 -13.99 -1.32 11.88
CA ARG A 114 -15.27 -1.35 11.17
C ARG A 114 -15.70 0.01 10.63
N ASN A 115 -15.17 1.08 11.22
CA ASN A 115 -15.48 2.46 10.84
C ASN A 115 -14.45 3.11 9.93
N GLN A 116 -13.35 2.40 9.60
CA GLN A 116 -12.36 2.89 8.66
C GLN A 116 -13.01 3.18 7.31
N LYS A 117 -12.73 4.36 6.76
CA LYS A 117 -13.19 4.77 5.44
C LYS A 117 -12.08 4.48 4.44
N ASP A 118 -12.39 3.79 3.38
CA ASP A 118 -11.51 3.58 2.24
C ASP A 118 -12.38 3.53 0.99
N ASP A 119 -12.74 4.72 0.53
CA ASP A 119 -13.75 4.87 -0.53
C ASP A 119 -13.24 4.33 -1.87
N GLU A 120 -11.94 4.43 -2.15
CA GLU A 120 -11.33 3.90 -3.38
C GLU A 120 -11.32 2.37 -3.38
N LEU A 121 -10.97 1.75 -2.24
CA LEU A 121 -11.05 0.30 -2.10
C LEU A 121 -12.49 -0.20 -2.18
N ASP A 122 -13.47 0.53 -1.63
CA ASP A 122 -14.88 0.20 -1.74
C ASP A 122 -15.33 0.13 -3.20
N ALA A 123 -14.89 1.07 -4.06
CA ALA A 123 -15.22 1.06 -5.49
C ALA A 123 -14.72 -0.22 -6.17
N ILE A 124 -13.49 -0.62 -5.90
CA ILE A 124 -12.89 -1.84 -6.47
C ILE A 124 -13.56 -3.11 -5.91
N LEU A 125 -13.89 -3.14 -4.62
CA LEU A 125 -14.59 -4.28 -4.01
C LEU A 125 -16.01 -4.43 -4.53
N ILE A 126 -16.73 -3.32 -4.83
CA ILE A 126 -18.04 -3.36 -5.46
C ILE A 126 -17.93 -3.86 -6.89
N HIS A 127 -16.89 -3.45 -7.63
CA HIS A 127 -16.63 -4.00 -8.96
C HIS A 127 -16.40 -5.52 -8.90
N ALA A 128 -15.57 -6.00 -7.97
CA ALA A 128 -15.35 -7.44 -7.76
C ALA A 128 -16.64 -8.19 -7.40
N LEU A 129 -17.46 -7.64 -6.48
CA LEU A 129 -18.76 -8.20 -6.14
C LEU A 129 -19.69 -8.26 -7.34
N THR A 130 -19.73 -7.20 -8.13
CA THR A 130 -20.54 -7.11 -9.36
C THR A 130 -20.13 -8.19 -10.35
N HIS A 131 -18.81 -8.36 -10.55
CA HIS A 131 -18.26 -9.40 -11.41
C HIS A 131 -18.67 -10.81 -10.96
N ILE A 132 -18.45 -11.14 -9.68
CA ILE A 132 -18.85 -12.44 -9.10
C ILE A 132 -20.35 -12.70 -9.28
N HIS A 133 -21.20 -11.71 -8.99
CA HIS A 133 -22.65 -11.87 -9.12
C HIS A 133 -23.10 -12.03 -10.57
N ARG A 134 -22.51 -11.30 -11.52
CA ARG A 134 -22.82 -11.42 -12.95
C ARG A 134 -22.45 -12.80 -13.50
N THR A 135 -21.23 -13.26 -13.25
CA THR A 135 -20.75 -14.58 -13.68
C THR A 135 -21.64 -15.67 -13.11
N ARG A 136 -21.90 -15.63 -11.81
CA ARG A 136 -22.73 -16.61 -11.13
C ARG A 136 -24.19 -16.62 -11.62
N ASN A 137 -24.79 -15.45 -11.82
CA ASN A 137 -26.17 -15.36 -12.32
C ASN A 137 -26.26 -15.93 -13.74
N ARG A 138 -25.25 -15.69 -14.60
CA ARG A 138 -25.17 -16.26 -15.95
C ARG A 138 -25.15 -17.79 -15.89
N VAL A 139 -24.24 -18.36 -15.09
CA VAL A 139 -24.10 -19.82 -14.91
C VAL A 139 -25.38 -20.43 -14.37
N THR A 140 -26.00 -19.81 -13.34
CA THR A 140 -27.25 -20.31 -12.75
C THR A 140 -28.40 -20.31 -13.74
N LYS A 141 -28.60 -19.20 -14.49
CA LYS A 141 -29.65 -19.11 -15.52
C LYS A 141 -29.46 -20.15 -16.62
N ASN A 142 -28.20 -20.39 -17.04
CA ASN A 142 -27.90 -21.38 -18.06
C ASN A 142 -28.13 -22.80 -17.53
N ASN A 143 -27.74 -23.10 -16.27
CA ASN A 143 -28.06 -24.38 -15.62
C ASN A 143 -29.58 -24.65 -15.58
N GLU A 144 -30.38 -23.62 -15.24
CA GLU A 144 -31.85 -23.75 -15.24
C GLU A 144 -32.39 -24.04 -16.65
N LYS A 145 -31.86 -23.38 -17.69
CA LYS A 145 -32.24 -23.64 -19.09
C LYS A 145 -31.89 -25.06 -19.53
N LEU A 146 -30.66 -25.51 -19.25
CA LEU A 146 -30.20 -26.86 -19.56
C LEU A 146 -31.03 -27.92 -18.83
N SER A 147 -31.29 -27.74 -17.54
CA SER A 147 -32.16 -28.63 -16.76
C SER A 147 -33.57 -28.73 -17.29
N LYS A 148 -34.15 -27.61 -17.78
CA LYS A 148 -35.50 -27.63 -18.42
C LYS A 148 -35.50 -28.41 -19.75
N LYS A 149 -34.45 -28.22 -20.61
CA LYS A 149 -34.29 -28.96 -21.86
C LYS A 149 -34.14 -30.47 -21.61
N MET A 150 -33.30 -30.85 -20.64
CA MET A 150 -33.12 -32.27 -20.24
C MET A 150 -34.42 -32.90 -19.76
N LYS A 151 -35.20 -32.18 -18.90
CA LYS A 151 -36.49 -32.66 -18.43
C LYS A 151 -37.56 -32.79 -19.54
N ALA A 152 -37.41 -31.99 -20.60
CA ALA A 152 -38.28 -32.06 -21.76
C ALA A 152 -37.87 -33.16 -22.76
N GLY A 153 -36.83 -33.97 -22.46
CA GLY A 153 -36.33 -35.05 -23.33
C GLY A 153 -35.64 -34.56 -24.60
N GLN A 154 -35.21 -33.29 -24.63
CA GLN A 154 -34.48 -32.73 -25.76
C GLN A 154 -33.00 -33.11 -25.63
N GLU A 155 -32.44 -33.69 -26.71
CA GLU A 155 -30.99 -33.87 -26.81
C GLU A 155 -30.32 -32.49 -26.97
N ILE A 156 -29.31 -32.20 -26.15
CA ILE A 156 -28.56 -30.96 -26.16
C ILE A 156 -27.32 -31.21 -27.01
N SER A 157 -27.24 -30.55 -28.18
CA SER A 157 -26.01 -30.61 -28.97
C SER A 157 -24.87 -29.82 -28.32
N ILE A 158 -23.64 -30.17 -28.64
CA ILE A 158 -22.43 -29.50 -28.12
C ILE A 158 -22.46 -28.00 -28.46
N ASP A 159 -22.94 -27.67 -29.69
CA ASP A 159 -23.03 -26.27 -30.18
C ASP A 159 -24.08 -25.42 -29.44
N GLU A 160 -25.09 -26.06 -28.82
CA GLU A 160 -26.09 -25.39 -27.99
C GLU A 160 -25.70 -25.21 -26.52
N THR A 161 -24.57 -25.77 -26.13
CA THR A 161 -24.07 -25.69 -24.75
C THR A 161 -23.45 -24.31 -24.53
N PRO A 162 -23.93 -23.52 -23.54
CA PRO A 162 -23.39 -22.19 -23.31
C PRO A 162 -22.00 -22.25 -22.73
N ARG A 163 -21.02 -21.59 -23.34
CA ARG A 163 -19.66 -21.43 -22.81
C ARG A 163 -19.66 -20.27 -21.83
N ASP A 164 -19.83 -20.54 -20.53
CA ASP A 164 -20.05 -19.55 -19.49
C ASP A 164 -19.23 -19.74 -18.21
N GLN A 165 -18.23 -20.64 -18.26
CA GLN A 165 -17.39 -20.99 -17.13
C GLN A 165 -15.91 -21.02 -17.51
N GLY A 166 -15.03 -20.91 -16.49
CA GLY A 166 -13.63 -21.29 -16.59
C GLY A 166 -13.42 -22.74 -16.17
N PHE A 167 -12.17 -23.17 -16.09
CA PHE A 167 -11.81 -24.53 -15.61
C PHE A 167 -12.19 -24.76 -14.16
N VAL A 168 -12.18 -23.69 -13.36
CA VAL A 168 -12.48 -23.71 -11.93
C VAL A 168 -13.39 -22.56 -11.56
N ARG A 169 -13.93 -22.60 -10.35
CA ARG A 169 -14.93 -21.64 -9.91
C ARG A 169 -14.38 -20.26 -9.59
N PRO A 170 -13.20 -20.08 -8.92
CA PRO A 170 -12.72 -18.76 -8.52
C PRO A 170 -12.42 -17.89 -9.74
N THR A 171 -13.07 -16.72 -9.80
CA THR A 171 -12.86 -15.72 -10.85
C THR A 171 -12.11 -14.49 -10.36
N VAL A 172 -12.03 -14.29 -9.03
CA VAL A 172 -11.40 -13.13 -8.42
C VAL A 172 -10.28 -13.54 -7.48
N LEU A 173 -9.11 -12.93 -7.66
CA LEU A 173 -7.95 -13.05 -6.78
C LEU A 173 -7.64 -11.69 -6.16
N PHE A 174 -7.67 -11.60 -4.84
CA PHE A 174 -7.30 -10.41 -4.08
C PHE A 174 -5.99 -10.65 -3.34
N LEU A 175 -4.94 -9.95 -3.75
CA LEU A 175 -3.61 -10.05 -3.16
C LEU A 175 -3.34 -8.90 -2.20
N SER A 176 -2.81 -9.22 -1.03
CA SER A 176 -2.50 -8.24 0.03
C SER A 176 -1.20 -8.63 0.75
N PRO A 177 -0.39 -7.66 1.21
CA PRO A 177 0.92 -7.96 1.79
C PRO A 177 0.88 -8.67 3.14
N MET A 178 -0.14 -8.40 3.98
CA MET A 178 -0.21 -8.89 5.37
C MET A 178 -1.64 -9.23 5.75
N ARG A 179 -1.81 -10.14 6.73
CA ARG A 179 -3.12 -10.57 7.23
C ARG A 179 -3.99 -9.44 7.75
N ASN A 180 -3.43 -8.52 8.53
CA ASN A 180 -4.18 -7.39 9.06
C ASN A 180 -4.69 -6.44 7.96
N VAL A 181 -3.90 -6.21 6.92
CA VAL A 181 -4.31 -5.40 5.75
C VAL A 181 -5.41 -6.12 4.99
N CYS A 182 -5.22 -7.40 4.72
CA CYS A 182 -6.20 -8.25 4.06
C CYS A 182 -7.49 -8.37 4.88
N GLY A 183 -7.39 -8.57 6.19
CA GLY A 183 -8.54 -8.66 7.09
C GLY A 183 -9.44 -7.44 7.02
N ARG A 184 -8.86 -6.23 6.95
CA ARG A 184 -9.64 -5.00 6.75
C ARG A 184 -10.35 -4.98 5.40
N ALA A 185 -9.69 -5.40 4.33
CA ALA A 185 -10.30 -5.52 3.01
C ALA A 185 -11.44 -6.54 3.01
N ILE A 186 -11.26 -7.70 3.65
CA ILE A 186 -12.31 -8.73 3.79
C ILE A 186 -13.52 -8.18 4.55
N MET A 187 -13.31 -7.47 5.66
CA MET A 187 -14.42 -6.92 6.44
C MET A 187 -15.19 -5.84 5.66
N ARG A 188 -14.47 -5.05 4.83
CA ARG A 188 -15.13 -4.11 3.91
C ARG A 188 -15.93 -4.84 2.84
N PHE A 189 -15.36 -5.89 2.26
CA PHE A 189 -16.03 -6.75 1.29
C PHE A 189 -17.32 -7.35 1.88
N LEU A 190 -17.26 -7.89 3.10
CA LEU A 190 -18.43 -8.41 3.80
C LEU A 190 -19.48 -7.30 4.05
N LYS A 191 -19.04 -6.09 4.43
CA LYS A 191 -19.93 -4.95 4.63
C LYS A 191 -20.68 -4.55 3.36
N LEU A 192 -20.02 -4.64 2.20
CA LEU A 192 -20.59 -4.31 0.89
C LEU A 192 -21.43 -5.46 0.30
N CYS A 193 -21.24 -6.69 0.80
CA CYS A 193 -21.94 -7.88 0.30
C CYS A 193 -23.35 -8.00 0.90
N PRO A 194 -24.43 -7.89 0.11
CA PRO A 194 -25.80 -7.99 0.64
C PRO A 194 -26.10 -9.33 1.33
N ASN A 195 -25.41 -10.40 0.90
CA ASN A 195 -25.60 -11.75 1.43
C ASN A 195 -24.95 -11.97 2.81
N ALA A 196 -24.13 -11.02 3.28
CA ALA A 196 -23.51 -11.05 4.61
C ALA A 196 -24.38 -10.39 5.69
N HIS A 197 -25.60 -9.96 5.36
CA HIS A 197 -26.49 -9.23 6.24
C HIS A 197 -27.88 -9.87 6.32
N GLY A 198 -28.64 -9.50 7.34
CA GLY A 198 -30.03 -9.91 7.52
C GLY A 198 -30.24 -11.13 8.41
N ARG A 199 -29.20 -11.86 8.80
CA ARG A 199 -29.25 -12.99 9.74
C ARG A 199 -28.03 -13.00 10.63
N ALA A 200 -28.14 -13.53 11.84
CA ALA A 200 -27.02 -13.65 12.78
C ALA A 200 -25.88 -14.55 12.25
N ASP A 201 -26.24 -15.56 11.45
CA ASP A 201 -25.33 -16.54 10.83
C ASP A 201 -25.02 -16.24 9.35
N ALA A 202 -25.30 -15.02 8.88
CA ALA A 202 -25.07 -14.61 7.48
C ALA A 202 -23.60 -14.75 7.05
N VAL A 203 -22.66 -14.70 7.99
CA VAL A 203 -21.25 -14.97 7.76
C VAL A 203 -20.80 -16.13 8.65
N ASN A 204 -20.49 -17.26 8.04
CA ASN A 204 -20.02 -18.43 8.78
C ASN A 204 -18.62 -18.18 9.35
N LYS A 205 -18.34 -18.66 10.57
CA LYS A 205 -17.01 -18.59 11.19
C LYS A 205 -16.43 -17.16 11.25
N LEU A 206 -17.29 -16.14 11.46
CA LEU A 206 -16.87 -14.74 11.51
C LEU A 206 -15.83 -14.51 12.63
N GLU A 207 -16.06 -15.07 13.82
CA GLU A 207 -15.15 -14.98 14.96
C GLU A 207 -13.73 -15.52 14.63
N ARG A 208 -13.67 -16.68 13.97
CA ARG A 208 -12.38 -17.22 13.49
C ARG A 208 -11.71 -16.27 12.51
N LEU A 209 -12.47 -15.68 11.58
CA LEU A 209 -11.93 -14.72 10.61
C LEU A 209 -11.34 -13.49 11.32
N GLU A 210 -12.04 -12.94 12.30
CA GLU A 210 -11.57 -11.82 13.11
C GLU A 210 -10.31 -12.20 13.91
N ASN A 211 -10.30 -13.36 14.54
CA ASN A 211 -9.15 -13.84 15.30
C ASN A 211 -7.92 -14.11 14.41
N ASP A 212 -8.08 -14.76 13.26
CA ASP A 212 -6.95 -15.11 12.39
C ASP A 212 -6.36 -13.89 11.70
N PHE A 213 -7.19 -12.92 11.28
CA PHE A 213 -6.75 -11.79 10.47
C PHE A 213 -6.61 -10.47 11.24
N LEU A 214 -7.41 -10.24 12.29
CA LEU A 214 -7.49 -8.98 13.01
C LEU A 214 -7.04 -9.10 14.47
N ALA A 215 -6.52 -10.26 14.90
CA ALA A 215 -6.01 -10.45 16.25
C ALA A 215 -4.97 -9.38 16.62
N GLY A 216 -5.07 -8.83 17.84
CA GLY A 216 -4.18 -7.76 18.31
C GLY A 216 -4.52 -6.36 17.78
N TYR A 217 -5.54 -6.23 16.94
CA TYR A 217 -6.01 -4.92 16.49
C TYR A 217 -6.70 -4.15 17.62
N SER A 218 -7.36 -4.87 18.54
CA SER A 218 -8.06 -4.32 19.70
C SER A 218 -7.20 -4.15 20.96
N SER A 219 -6.01 -4.76 21.03
CA SER A 219 -5.20 -4.87 22.25
C SER A 219 -4.37 -3.62 22.61
N ASP A 220 -4.87 -2.42 22.40
CA ASP A 220 -4.22 -1.21 22.96
C ASP A 220 -4.67 -0.92 24.41
N GLU A 221 -5.53 -1.73 25.03
CA GLU A 221 -6.07 -1.52 26.36
C GLU A 221 -6.01 -2.76 27.25
N THR A 222 -5.25 -2.59 28.32
CA THR A 222 -5.44 -3.12 29.69
C THR A 222 -6.35 -4.36 29.78
N SER A 223 -5.74 -5.52 29.92
CA SER A 223 -6.38 -6.64 30.60
C SER A 223 -6.52 -6.28 32.09
N SER A 224 -7.69 -5.87 32.47
CA SER A 224 -8.21 -5.98 33.81
C SER A 224 -9.19 -7.16 33.76
N ASP A 225 -8.70 -8.35 33.85
CA ASP A 225 -9.51 -9.50 34.16
C ASP A 225 -9.37 -9.80 35.63
N GLU A 226 -10.43 -9.53 36.32
CA GLU A 226 -10.73 -10.05 37.62
C GLU A 226 -11.25 -11.48 37.43
N ASP A 227 -10.41 -12.46 37.69
CA ASP A 227 -10.84 -13.80 38.05
C ASP A 227 -10.59 -13.99 39.52
N ASP A 228 -11.65 -13.93 40.30
CA ASP A 228 -11.71 -14.33 41.67
C ASP A 228 -11.63 -15.85 41.75
N ASP A 229 -10.56 -16.36 42.28
CA ASP A 229 -10.30 -17.60 43.00
C ASP A 229 -8.90 -18.16 42.71
N GLU A 230 -7.85 -17.45 43.17
CA GLU A 230 -6.50 -17.98 43.15
C GLU A 230 -5.71 -17.64 44.41
N ASP A 231 -4.86 -18.60 44.84
CA ASP A 231 -3.95 -18.55 45.95
C ASP A 231 -3.18 -17.22 46.10
N GLU A 232 -3.14 -16.68 47.31
CA GLU A 232 -2.52 -15.36 47.65
C GLU A 232 -1.03 -15.27 47.23
N GLU A 233 -0.32 -16.38 47.21
CA GLU A 233 1.11 -16.39 46.85
C GLU A 233 1.30 -16.28 45.34
N LEU A 234 0.39 -16.89 44.54
CA LEU A 234 0.32 -16.74 43.10
C LEU A 234 -0.09 -15.32 42.69
N LYS A 235 -1.05 -14.73 43.42
CA LYS A 235 -1.45 -13.31 43.27
C LYS A 235 -0.26 -12.35 43.55
N ARG A 236 0.59 -12.63 44.55
CA ARG A 236 1.81 -11.83 44.80
C ARG A 236 2.87 -11.98 43.69
N ARG A 237 3.07 -13.17 43.14
CA ARG A 237 3.99 -13.42 42.01
C ARG A 237 3.47 -12.77 40.75
N LYS A 238 2.18 -12.93 40.40
CA LYS A 238 1.51 -12.24 39.27
C LYS A 238 1.60 -10.72 39.45
N LYS A 239 1.34 -10.17 40.61
CA LYS A 239 1.43 -8.72 40.88
C LYS A 239 2.86 -8.15 40.76
N LYS A 240 3.89 -8.93 41.14
CA LYS A 240 5.30 -8.56 40.88
C LYS A 240 5.67 -8.64 39.40
N MET A 241 5.19 -9.66 38.68
CA MET A 241 5.40 -9.82 37.25
C MET A 241 4.65 -8.75 36.47
N GLN A 242 3.41 -8.43 36.86
CA GLN A 242 2.60 -7.36 36.29
C GLN A 242 3.24 -5.97 36.53
N LYS A 243 3.83 -5.72 37.68
CA LYS A 243 4.61 -4.47 37.92
C LYS A 243 5.86 -4.39 37.04
N LYS A 244 6.54 -5.53 36.75
CA LYS A 244 7.65 -5.57 35.79
C LYS A 244 7.15 -5.33 34.35
N ILE A 245 6.06 -5.98 33.96
CA ILE A 245 5.42 -5.81 32.66
C ILE A 245 4.93 -4.36 32.48
N ASN A 246 4.27 -3.80 33.50
CA ASN A 246 3.81 -2.41 33.47
C ASN A 246 4.97 -1.39 33.46
N ARG A 247 6.12 -1.68 34.05
CA ARG A 247 7.34 -0.86 33.89
C ARG A 247 7.91 -0.93 32.45
N VAL A 248 7.90 -2.11 31.85
CA VAL A 248 8.35 -2.32 30.47
C VAL A 248 7.35 -1.71 29.48
N THR A 249 6.04 -1.83 29.74
CA THR A 249 5.01 -1.24 28.90
C THR A 249 4.92 0.29 29.05
N LYS A 250 5.13 0.85 30.27
CA LYS A 250 5.29 2.31 30.44
C LYS A 250 6.53 2.85 29.72
N LYS A 251 7.66 2.12 29.74
CA LYS A 251 8.82 2.46 28.89
C LYS A 251 8.47 2.34 27.39
N LYS A 252 7.78 1.28 26.96
CA LYS A 252 7.29 1.14 25.58
C LYS A 252 6.29 2.24 25.20
N LYS A 253 5.37 2.65 26.07
CA LYS A 253 4.44 3.77 25.80
C LYS A 253 5.17 5.10 25.56
N LYS A 254 6.28 5.36 26.25
CA LYS A 254 7.05 6.61 26.05
C LYS A 254 7.76 6.65 24.68
N TYR A 255 8.07 5.49 24.10
CA TYR A 255 8.66 5.39 22.74
C TYR A 255 7.62 5.38 21.62
N LYS A 256 6.34 5.04 21.90
CA LYS A 256 5.27 4.98 20.89
C LYS A 256 4.80 6.35 20.38
N THR A 257 5.15 7.45 21.02
CA THR A 257 4.67 8.80 20.65
C THR A 257 5.33 9.40 19.41
N HIS A 258 6.40 8.79 18.89
CA HIS A 258 7.16 9.31 17.74
C HIS A 258 6.96 8.55 16.43
N VAL A 259 6.14 7.52 16.44
CA VAL A 259 5.92 6.69 15.25
C VAL A 259 4.78 7.28 14.44
N PRO A 260 4.92 7.46 13.10
CA PRO A 260 3.87 7.95 12.23
C PRO A 260 2.59 7.13 12.33
N LEU A 261 1.44 7.79 12.18
CA LEU A 261 0.13 7.11 12.26
C LEU A 261 -0.02 6.05 11.16
N GLU A 262 0.48 6.32 9.98
CA GLU A 262 0.50 5.38 8.86
C GLU A 262 1.22 4.07 9.20
N TYR A 263 2.40 4.17 9.85
CA TYR A 263 3.13 2.99 10.31
C TYR A 263 2.33 2.20 11.36
N LYS A 264 1.71 2.91 12.32
CA LYS A 264 0.87 2.25 13.34
C LYS A 264 -0.29 1.51 12.71
N GLU A 265 -0.93 2.10 11.72
CA GLU A 265 -2.03 1.48 11.01
C GLU A 265 -1.58 0.25 10.21
N LEU A 266 -0.46 0.38 9.50
CA LEU A 266 0.07 -0.71 8.68
C LEU A 266 0.48 -1.93 9.51
N PHE A 267 1.15 -1.69 10.65
CA PHE A 267 1.73 -2.74 11.50
C PHE A 267 0.90 -3.04 12.77
N ARG A 268 -0.38 -2.67 12.78
CA ARG A 268 -1.29 -2.99 13.88
C ARG A 268 -1.98 -4.32 13.62
N GLY A 269 -1.95 -5.22 14.61
CA GLY A 269 -2.60 -6.53 14.51
C GLY A 269 -1.67 -7.61 13.96
N ASN A 270 -2.24 -8.60 13.26
CA ASN A 270 -1.49 -9.73 12.73
C ASN A 270 -0.72 -9.34 11.47
N GLN A 271 0.61 -9.31 11.55
CA GLN A 271 1.54 -8.91 10.49
C GLN A 271 2.04 -10.09 9.63
N ASP A 272 1.50 -11.29 9.86
CA ASP A 272 1.89 -12.47 9.09
C ASP A 272 1.60 -12.25 7.60
N ASP A 273 2.58 -12.54 6.76
CA ASP A 273 2.55 -12.43 5.31
C ASP A 273 2.39 -13.78 4.60
N HIS A 274 2.13 -14.86 5.34
CA HIS A 274 1.88 -16.19 4.81
C HIS A 274 0.42 -16.60 5.05
N PHE A 275 -0.48 -16.31 4.12
CA PHE A 275 -1.89 -16.67 4.25
C PHE A 275 -2.60 -16.85 2.92
N ARG A 276 -3.69 -17.64 2.97
CA ARG A 276 -4.63 -17.89 1.88
C ARG A 276 -6.02 -18.11 2.47
N LEU A 277 -7.07 -17.57 1.85
CA LEU A 277 -8.45 -17.69 2.29
C LEU A 277 -9.40 -17.74 1.10
N GLY A 278 -10.07 -18.87 0.90
CA GLY A 278 -11.18 -18.99 -0.04
C GLY A 278 -12.50 -18.50 0.59
N VAL A 279 -13.25 -17.70 -0.15
CA VAL A 279 -14.57 -17.19 0.26
C VAL A 279 -15.61 -17.53 -0.81
N LYS A 280 -16.72 -18.15 -0.38
CA LYS A 280 -17.85 -18.50 -1.23
C LYS A 280 -19.08 -17.69 -0.84
N ILE A 281 -19.70 -17.05 -1.83
CA ILE A 281 -20.95 -16.32 -1.66
C ILE A 281 -22.11 -17.26 -2.02
N THR A 282 -23.01 -17.55 -1.09
CA THR A 282 -24.23 -18.31 -1.36
C THR A 282 -25.45 -17.39 -1.43
N LYS A 283 -26.61 -17.89 -1.82
CA LYS A 283 -27.85 -17.08 -1.83
C LYS A 283 -28.20 -16.51 -0.46
N ALA A 284 -27.86 -17.24 0.61
CA ALA A 284 -28.28 -16.94 1.99
C ALA A 284 -27.13 -16.46 2.90
N ALA A 285 -25.87 -16.77 2.58
CA ALA A 285 -24.75 -16.52 3.49
C ALA A 285 -23.42 -16.41 2.75
N VAL A 286 -22.42 -15.80 3.38
CA VAL A 286 -21.04 -15.81 2.96
C VAL A 286 -20.27 -16.85 3.78
N ARG A 287 -19.49 -17.69 3.10
CA ARG A 287 -18.73 -18.79 3.71
C ARG A 287 -17.24 -18.59 3.49
N PRO A 288 -16.50 -18.02 4.44
CA PRO A 288 -15.04 -18.03 4.44
C PRO A 288 -14.51 -19.42 4.80
N PHE A 289 -13.22 -19.65 4.56
CA PHE A 289 -12.51 -20.92 4.80
C PHE A 289 -13.08 -22.09 4.00
N VAL A 290 -13.51 -21.84 2.76
CA VAL A 290 -13.83 -22.91 1.81
C VAL A 290 -12.56 -23.30 1.03
N ASP A 291 -12.62 -24.50 0.43
CA ASP A 291 -11.61 -24.91 -0.52
C ASP A 291 -11.49 -23.93 -1.69
N PHE A 292 -10.24 -23.75 -2.21
CA PHE A 292 -9.98 -22.74 -3.24
C PHE A 292 -10.74 -23.01 -4.52
N PHE A 293 -10.83 -24.28 -4.95
CA PHE A 293 -11.58 -24.67 -6.16
C PHE A 293 -13.08 -24.37 -6.06
N GLY A 294 -13.62 -24.36 -4.85
CA GLY A 294 -15.03 -24.04 -4.57
C GLY A 294 -15.32 -22.57 -4.20
N ALA A 295 -14.30 -21.72 -4.13
CA ALA A 295 -14.44 -20.30 -3.78
C ALA A 295 -14.95 -19.47 -4.95
N ASP A 296 -15.53 -18.30 -4.67
CA ASP A 296 -15.84 -17.28 -5.68
C ASP A 296 -14.72 -16.22 -5.74
N ILE A 297 -14.10 -15.95 -4.60
CA ILE A 297 -12.96 -15.05 -4.45
C ILE A 297 -11.93 -15.68 -3.52
N VAL A 298 -10.65 -15.53 -3.86
CA VAL A 298 -9.52 -15.95 -3.03
C VAL A 298 -8.78 -14.70 -2.54
N PHE A 299 -8.63 -14.58 -1.23
CA PHE A 299 -7.79 -13.59 -0.57
C PHE A 299 -6.48 -14.25 -0.16
N ALA A 300 -5.35 -13.71 -0.58
CA ALA A 300 -4.05 -14.31 -0.30
C ALA A 300 -2.93 -13.26 -0.24
N SER A 301 -1.79 -13.69 0.30
CA SER A 301 -0.53 -12.98 0.09
C SER A 301 0.22 -13.59 -1.10
N PRO A 302 1.06 -12.82 -1.79
CA PRO A 302 1.93 -13.38 -2.83
C PRO A 302 2.79 -14.54 -2.32
N LEU A 303 3.41 -14.38 -1.15
CA LEU A 303 4.20 -15.42 -0.49
C LEU A 303 3.37 -16.68 -0.21
N GLY A 304 2.15 -16.50 0.31
CA GLY A 304 1.26 -17.63 0.63
C GLY A 304 0.92 -18.48 -0.60
N ILE A 305 0.73 -17.86 -1.77
CA ILE A 305 0.49 -18.60 -3.03
C ILE A 305 1.77 -19.27 -3.51
N VAL A 306 2.90 -18.56 -3.56
CA VAL A 306 4.18 -19.12 -4.02
C VAL A 306 4.59 -20.32 -3.18
N THR A 307 4.41 -20.28 -1.86
CA THR A 307 4.69 -21.43 -0.99
C THR A 307 3.84 -22.63 -1.38
N ALA A 308 2.53 -22.43 -1.65
CA ALA A 308 1.68 -23.54 -2.08
C ALA A 308 2.11 -24.14 -3.42
N ILE A 309 2.51 -23.28 -4.38
CA ILE A 309 3.01 -23.72 -5.69
C ILE A 309 4.28 -24.54 -5.54
N ASN A 310 5.16 -24.17 -4.61
CA ASN A 310 6.41 -24.87 -4.36
C ASN A 310 6.19 -26.23 -3.68
N ASP A 311 5.19 -26.30 -2.78
CA ASP A 311 4.82 -27.55 -2.10
C ASP A 311 4.14 -28.53 -3.08
N ASP A 312 3.21 -28.05 -3.88
CA ASP A 312 2.49 -28.82 -4.90
C ASP A 312 2.11 -27.92 -6.08
N ILE A 313 2.63 -28.24 -7.25
CA ILE A 313 2.37 -27.44 -8.46
C ILE A 313 0.88 -27.49 -8.85
N SER A 314 0.16 -28.59 -8.57
CA SER A 314 -1.28 -28.70 -8.82
C SER A 314 -2.11 -27.82 -7.88
N ALA A 315 -1.53 -27.42 -6.74
CA ALA A 315 -2.17 -26.45 -5.85
C ALA A 315 -2.39 -25.07 -6.49
N ALA A 316 -1.75 -24.79 -7.64
CA ALA A 316 -1.94 -23.55 -8.40
C ALA A 316 -3.09 -23.62 -9.39
N ASP A 317 -3.67 -24.78 -9.66
CA ASP A 317 -4.69 -24.96 -10.71
C ASP A 317 -5.97 -24.13 -10.46
N PHE A 318 -6.23 -23.72 -9.20
CA PHE A 318 -7.31 -22.79 -8.90
C PHE A 318 -7.09 -21.38 -9.51
N LEU A 319 -5.88 -21.04 -9.94
CA LEU A 319 -5.55 -19.78 -10.60
C LEU A 319 -5.90 -19.79 -12.10
N SER A 320 -6.23 -20.95 -12.68
CA SER A 320 -6.43 -21.11 -14.13
C SER A 320 -7.60 -20.30 -14.70
N ALA A 321 -8.63 -20.04 -13.89
CA ALA A 321 -9.85 -19.33 -14.32
C ALA A 321 -10.01 -17.93 -13.70
N ILE A 322 -8.93 -17.34 -13.19
CA ILE A 322 -8.99 -15.97 -12.63
C ILE A 322 -9.20 -14.95 -13.74
N GLU A 323 -10.28 -14.18 -13.64
CA GLU A 323 -10.65 -13.10 -14.59
C GLU A 323 -10.30 -11.71 -14.03
N LEU A 324 -10.22 -11.57 -12.70
CA LEU A 324 -9.91 -10.31 -12.02
C LEU A 324 -8.84 -10.52 -10.93
N VAL A 325 -7.70 -9.84 -11.09
CA VAL A 325 -6.64 -9.78 -10.07
C VAL A 325 -6.59 -8.38 -9.47
N ILE A 326 -6.70 -8.28 -8.15
CA ILE A 326 -6.58 -7.04 -7.40
C ILE A 326 -5.36 -7.16 -6.50
N VAL A 327 -4.41 -6.24 -6.62
CA VAL A 327 -3.22 -6.20 -5.76
C VAL A 327 -3.30 -4.93 -4.91
N ASP A 328 -3.58 -5.12 -3.63
CA ASP A 328 -3.69 -4.02 -2.68
C ASP A 328 -2.33 -3.73 -2.02
N ARG A 329 -2.03 -2.45 -1.82
CA ARG A 329 -0.80 -1.98 -1.18
C ARG A 329 0.46 -2.49 -1.89
N CYS A 330 0.53 -2.30 -3.21
CA CYS A 330 1.71 -2.64 -3.99
C CYS A 330 2.99 -1.98 -3.46
N ASP A 331 2.88 -0.80 -2.84
CA ASP A 331 3.98 -0.12 -2.14
C ASP A 331 4.58 -0.95 -1.00
N VAL A 332 3.77 -1.74 -0.31
CA VAL A 332 4.20 -2.64 0.78
C VAL A 332 4.71 -3.97 0.21
N VAL A 333 4.05 -4.50 -0.82
CA VAL A 333 4.50 -5.73 -1.52
C VAL A 333 5.91 -5.52 -2.08
N ALA A 334 6.22 -4.35 -2.65
CA ALA A 334 7.55 -3.99 -3.14
C ALA A 334 8.62 -3.97 -2.02
N MET A 335 8.21 -3.64 -0.78
CA MET A 335 9.11 -3.72 0.39
C MET A 335 9.30 -5.15 0.92
N GLN A 336 8.44 -6.10 0.52
CA GLN A 336 8.59 -7.52 0.86
C GLN A 336 9.42 -8.25 -0.20
N ASN A 337 8.78 -8.81 -1.20
CA ASN A 337 9.41 -9.43 -2.36
C ASN A 337 8.47 -9.33 -3.58
N TRP A 338 8.84 -8.49 -4.53
CA TRP A 338 8.05 -8.28 -5.75
C TRP A 338 8.03 -9.50 -6.67
N GLU A 339 9.10 -10.29 -6.70
CA GLU A 339 9.21 -11.51 -7.51
C GLU A 339 8.10 -12.53 -7.18
N HIS A 340 7.67 -12.61 -5.90
CA HIS A 340 6.54 -13.46 -5.53
C HIS A 340 5.25 -13.04 -6.24
N LEU A 341 5.01 -11.73 -6.38
CA LEU A 341 3.86 -11.23 -7.12
C LEU A 341 3.95 -11.58 -8.60
N GLU A 342 5.11 -11.38 -9.23
CA GLU A 342 5.34 -11.73 -10.64
C GLU A 342 5.11 -13.22 -10.87
N THR A 343 5.66 -14.09 -10.00
CA THR A 343 5.42 -15.54 -10.04
C THR A 343 3.93 -15.89 -9.97
N VAL A 344 3.16 -15.23 -9.10
CA VAL A 344 1.70 -15.46 -9.03
C VAL A 344 1.01 -15.03 -10.32
N LEU A 345 1.35 -13.87 -10.88
CA LEU A 345 0.77 -13.37 -12.12
C LEU A 345 1.11 -14.27 -13.32
N GLU A 346 2.32 -14.83 -13.36
CA GLU A 346 2.75 -15.80 -14.37
C GLU A 346 1.97 -17.12 -14.28
N LYS A 347 1.62 -17.54 -13.07
CA LYS A 347 0.83 -18.77 -12.85
C LYS A 347 -0.66 -18.60 -13.09
N CYS A 348 -1.18 -17.37 -13.00
CA CYS A 348 -2.56 -17.10 -13.36
C CYS A 348 -2.83 -17.43 -14.83
N ASN A 349 -3.99 -18.05 -15.09
CA ASN A 349 -4.49 -18.36 -16.42
C ASN A 349 -3.67 -19.43 -17.20
N GLN A 350 -2.77 -20.15 -16.55
CA GLN A 350 -2.16 -21.34 -17.13
C GLN A 350 -3.19 -22.47 -17.18
N LEU A 351 -3.04 -23.37 -18.14
CA LEU A 351 -3.90 -24.56 -18.24
C LEU A 351 -3.70 -25.42 -16.99
N PRO A 352 -4.79 -25.88 -16.34
CA PRO A 352 -4.69 -26.71 -15.17
C PRO A 352 -4.03 -28.05 -15.51
N LYS A 353 -3.26 -28.61 -14.59
CA LYS A 353 -2.64 -29.92 -14.75
C LYS A 353 -3.64 -31.06 -14.55
N ASP A 354 -4.57 -30.86 -13.62
CA ASP A 354 -5.64 -31.81 -13.34
C ASP A 354 -7.00 -31.20 -13.63
N ALA A 355 -7.57 -31.57 -14.76
CA ALA A 355 -8.87 -31.10 -15.23
C ALA A 355 -10.03 -32.04 -14.81
N LYS A 356 -9.87 -32.79 -13.69
CA LYS A 356 -10.94 -33.62 -13.16
C LYS A 356 -12.18 -32.77 -12.86
N ASP A 357 -13.35 -33.27 -13.24
CA ASP A 357 -14.65 -32.66 -13.02
C ASP A 357 -14.94 -31.35 -13.83
N VAL A 358 -14.11 -31.01 -14.82
CA VAL A 358 -14.33 -29.84 -15.68
C VAL A 358 -15.21 -30.22 -16.87
N ASP A 359 -16.33 -29.53 -17.03
CA ASP A 359 -17.12 -29.59 -18.26
C ASP A 359 -16.49 -28.70 -19.34
N VAL A 360 -15.59 -29.30 -20.12
CA VAL A 360 -14.83 -28.60 -21.18
C VAL A 360 -15.75 -27.90 -22.18
N ASN A 361 -16.95 -28.46 -22.45
CA ASN A 361 -17.91 -27.87 -23.39
C ASN A 361 -18.48 -26.53 -22.88
N ARG A 362 -18.41 -26.29 -21.57
CA ARG A 362 -18.85 -25.05 -20.93
C ARG A 362 -17.73 -24.06 -20.67
N CYS A 363 -16.48 -24.45 -20.91
CA CYS A 363 -15.37 -23.53 -20.76
C CYS A 363 -15.37 -22.45 -21.86
N HIS A 364 -15.10 -21.21 -21.48
CA HIS A 364 -14.86 -20.14 -22.44
C HIS A 364 -13.71 -20.50 -23.37
N GLU A 365 -13.81 -20.15 -24.63
CA GLU A 365 -12.83 -20.49 -25.64
C GLU A 365 -11.43 -19.93 -25.34
N PHE A 366 -11.36 -18.72 -24.78
CA PHE A 366 -10.09 -18.11 -24.41
C PHE A 366 -9.34 -18.87 -23.30
N HIS A 367 -10.06 -19.61 -22.43
CA HIS A 367 -9.41 -20.51 -21.46
C HIS A 367 -8.81 -21.73 -22.17
N LEU A 368 -9.56 -22.33 -23.11
CA LEU A 368 -9.12 -23.52 -23.81
C LEU A 368 -7.91 -23.25 -24.73
N ASN A 369 -7.87 -22.06 -25.33
CA ASN A 369 -6.81 -21.65 -26.24
C ASN A 369 -5.58 -21.04 -25.53
N GLY A 370 -5.56 -21.01 -24.19
CA GLY A 370 -4.46 -20.43 -23.42
C GLY A 370 -4.38 -18.89 -23.51
N ALA A 371 -5.44 -18.23 -24.00
CA ALA A 371 -5.51 -16.78 -24.16
C ALA A 371 -6.16 -16.07 -22.95
N ALA A 372 -6.44 -16.78 -21.87
CA ALA A 372 -7.16 -16.25 -20.71
C ALA A 372 -6.45 -15.06 -20.03
N ALA A 373 -5.13 -15.00 -20.09
CA ALA A 373 -4.36 -13.85 -19.61
C ALA A 373 -4.71 -12.53 -20.35
N CYS A 374 -5.14 -12.61 -21.62
CA CYS A 374 -5.57 -11.45 -22.41
C CYS A 374 -6.97 -10.94 -22.02
N ALA A 375 -7.78 -11.78 -21.37
CA ALA A 375 -9.10 -11.41 -20.85
C ALA A 375 -9.08 -11.08 -19.35
N ARG A 376 -7.95 -11.25 -18.68
CA ARG A 376 -7.80 -10.97 -17.27
C ARG A 376 -7.57 -9.49 -17.03
N GLN A 377 -8.40 -8.89 -16.18
CA GLN A 377 -8.17 -7.56 -15.64
C GLN A 377 -7.20 -7.62 -14.45
N THR A 378 -6.19 -6.74 -14.44
CA THR A 378 -5.25 -6.59 -13.31
C THR A 378 -5.32 -5.17 -12.77
N ILE A 379 -5.58 -5.03 -11.46
CA ILE A 379 -5.70 -3.75 -10.76
C ILE A 379 -4.63 -3.63 -9.69
N PHE A 380 -3.69 -2.70 -9.88
CA PHE A 380 -2.68 -2.34 -8.89
C PHE A 380 -3.11 -1.13 -8.08
N LEU A 381 -3.17 -1.27 -6.75
CA LEU A 381 -3.46 -0.19 -5.80
C LEU A 381 -2.21 0.13 -4.99
N SER A 382 -1.70 1.35 -5.11
CA SER A 382 -0.46 1.79 -4.46
C SER A 382 -0.57 3.24 -3.98
N GLN A 383 0.26 3.63 -3.01
CA GLN A 383 0.39 5.03 -2.60
C GLN A 383 1.24 5.85 -3.58
N PHE A 384 2.15 5.19 -4.26
CA PHE A 384 3.06 5.80 -5.24
C PHE A 384 3.48 4.78 -6.29
N GLU A 385 3.91 5.27 -7.43
CA GLU A 385 4.42 4.45 -8.52
C GLU A 385 5.89 4.11 -8.29
N THR A 386 6.23 2.82 -8.37
CA THR A 386 7.61 2.33 -8.32
C THR A 386 8.06 1.83 -9.68
N ALA A 387 9.36 1.57 -9.82
CA ALA A 387 9.91 1.02 -11.06
C ALA A 387 9.37 -0.39 -11.34
N GLU A 388 9.20 -1.20 -10.29
CA GLU A 388 8.67 -2.57 -10.36
C GLU A 388 7.21 -2.56 -10.82
N ILE A 389 6.34 -1.74 -10.18
CA ILE A 389 4.93 -1.59 -10.61
C ILE A 389 4.87 -1.19 -12.09
N ASN A 390 5.70 -0.23 -12.49
CA ASN A 390 5.73 0.27 -13.86
C ASN A 390 6.21 -0.79 -14.86
N ALA A 391 7.23 -1.57 -14.50
CA ALA A 391 7.77 -2.65 -15.32
C ALA A 391 6.74 -3.77 -15.51
N THR A 392 6.14 -4.27 -14.43
CA THR A 392 5.15 -5.34 -14.46
C THR A 392 3.88 -4.91 -15.21
N PHE A 393 3.40 -3.67 -14.98
CA PHE A 393 2.20 -3.15 -15.64
C PHE A 393 2.37 -2.97 -17.15
N ASN A 394 3.55 -2.56 -17.61
CA ASN A 394 3.85 -2.41 -19.03
C ASN A 394 4.41 -3.67 -19.68
N GLY A 395 4.78 -4.66 -18.87
CA GLY A 395 5.38 -5.91 -19.31
C GLY A 395 4.37 -6.94 -19.84
N SER A 396 4.87 -8.16 -19.99
CA SER A 396 4.11 -9.31 -20.52
C SER A 396 3.13 -9.92 -19.52
N LEU A 397 3.14 -9.49 -18.25
CA LEU A 397 2.25 -10.01 -17.22
C LEU A 397 0.88 -9.32 -17.20
N CYS A 398 0.76 -8.14 -17.80
CA CYS A 398 -0.46 -7.39 -17.97
C CYS A 398 -0.70 -7.19 -19.47
N VAL A 399 -1.48 -8.08 -20.08
CA VAL A 399 -1.68 -8.14 -21.55
C VAL A 399 -3.16 -8.03 -21.93
N ASN A 400 -3.95 -7.41 -21.07
CA ASN A 400 -5.39 -7.27 -21.26
C ASN A 400 -5.73 -6.54 -22.59
N VAL A 401 -6.66 -7.12 -23.38
CA VAL A 401 -7.10 -6.57 -24.68
C VAL A 401 -7.95 -5.32 -24.54
N GLU A 402 -8.63 -5.13 -23.40
CA GLU A 402 -9.43 -3.93 -23.11
C GLU A 402 -8.57 -2.68 -22.86
N GLY A 403 -7.25 -2.84 -22.81
CA GLY A 403 -6.30 -1.75 -22.64
C GLY A 403 -5.86 -1.51 -21.21
N LYS A 404 -5.24 -0.34 -20.97
CA LYS A 404 -4.61 0.01 -19.68
C LYS A 404 -4.89 1.44 -19.29
N PHE A 405 -5.27 1.66 -18.03
CA PHE A 405 -5.42 2.98 -17.44
C PHE A 405 -4.39 3.19 -16.32
N ARG A 406 -3.77 4.37 -16.33
CA ARG A 406 -2.86 4.77 -15.27
C ARG A 406 -3.36 6.03 -14.58
N LEU A 407 -3.74 5.88 -13.33
CA LEU A 407 -4.17 6.97 -12.47
C LEU A 407 -3.00 7.39 -11.58
N ARG A 408 -2.40 8.53 -11.92
CA ARG A 408 -1.21 9.04 -11.24
C ARG A 408 -1.51 10.37 -10.56
N ALA A 409 -1.11 10.50 -9.29
CA ALA A 409 -1.17 11.77 -8.61
C ALA A 409 0.00 12.67 -9.05
N THR A 410 -0.30 13.87 -9.49
CA THR A 410 0.72 14.91 -9.69
C THR A 410 1.02 15.55 -8.35
N LYS A 411 2.23 15.34 -7.82
CA LYS A 411 2.65 15.93 -6.55
C LYS A 411 3.36 17.26 -6.82
N GLU A 412 2.62 18.35 -6.82
CA GLU A 412 3.17 19.66 -7.16
C GLU A 412 4.33 20.10 -6.27
N LYS A 413 4.27 19.81 -4.97
CA LYS A 413 5.24 20.30 -3.98
C LYS A 413 6.25 19.24 -3.50
N GLY A 414 6.02 17.95 -3.70
CA GLY A 414 6.85 16.89 -3.13
C GLY A 414 6.90 16.93 -1.61
N VAL A 415 7.96 16.36 -1.02
CA VAL A 415 8.16 16.30 0.44
C VAL A 415 9.26 17.23 0.95
N LEU A 416 9.97 17.94 0.09
CA LEU A 416 11.01 18.90 0.50
C LEU A 416 10.49 19.94 1.49
N GLY A 417 9.29 20.46 1.24
CA GLY A 417 8.64 21.42 2.11
C GLY A 417 8.32 20.91 3.51
N LEU A 418 8.12 19.59 3.67
CA LEU A 418 7.88 18.98 4.98
C LEU A 418 9.13 18.99 5.87
N VAL A 419 10.31 19.03 5.27
CA VAL A 419 11.59 19.12 5.98
C VAL A 419 11.79 20.52 6.55
N ALA A 420 11.34 21.53 5.83
CA ALA A 420 11.51 22.95 6.15
C ALA A 420 10.29 23.60 6.84
N SER A 421 9.11 22.93 6.85
CA SER A 421 7.87 23.54 7.34
C SER A 421 7.80 23.58 8.86
N PRO A 422 7.50 24.73 9.46
CA PRO A 422 7.20 24.84 10.89
C PRO A 422 5.86 24.17 11.26
N ASP A 423 4.97 23.94 10.31
CA ASP A 423 3.60 23.41 10.53
C ASP A 423 3.50 21.89 10.47
N ASP A 424 4.62 21.15 10.30
CA ASP A 424 4.61 19.71 10.39
C ASP A 424 4.16 19.30 11.80
N PRO A 425 3.06 18.51 11.95
CA PRO A 425 2.60 18.03 13.27
C PRO A 425 3.67 17.28 14.05
N ARG A 426 4.72 16.80 13.39
CA ARG A 426 5.92 16.22 13.99
C ARG A 426 6.85 17.28 14.61
N ASN A 427 6.73 18.55 14.19
CA ASN A 427 7.47 19.72 14.70
C ASN A 427 6.78 20.39 15.92
N LEU A 428 5.54 20.04 16.24
CA LEU A 428 4.70 20.65 17.28
C LEU A 428 5.12 20.38 18.74
N ARG A 429 6.31 19.84 18.99
CA ARG A 429 6.90 19.99 20.31
C ARG A 429 7.60 21.35 20.37
N LYS A 430 6.83 22.40 20.64
CA LYS A 430 7.35 23.67 21.14
C LYS A 430 8.26 23.36 22.32
N ASN A 431 9.55 23.56 22.15
CA ASN A 431 10.43 23.69 23.29
C ASN A 431 9.89 24.83 24.15
N GLN A 432 9.85 24.66 25.47
CA GLN A 432 9.36 25.66 26.43
C GLN A 432 10.06 27.03 26.34
N SER A 433 11.08 27.15 25.49
CA SER A 433 11.87 28.38 25.29
C SER A 433 11.48 29.21 24.07
N GLY A 434 10.41 28.85 23.33
CA GLY A 434 9.90 29.70 22.23
C GLY A 434 10.79 29.84 20.98
N SER A 435 11.97 29.22 20.96
CA SER A 435 12.86 29.20 19.79
C SER A 435 12.43 28.09 18.84
N LEU A 436 12.20 28.43 17.58
CA LEU A 436 12.05 27.47 16.48
C LEU A 436 13.28 26.56 16.46
N PRO A 437 13.15 25.22 16.50
CA PRO A 437 14.30 24.34 16.38
C PRO A 437 14.99 24.59 15.04
N ASN A 438 16.32 24.68 15.04
CA ASN A 438 17.14 24.92 13.87
C ASN A 438 16.72 24.00 12.72
N LEU A 439 16.19 24.60 11.69
CA LEU A 439 15.81 23.97 10.43
C LEU A 439 17.06 23.38 9.78
N ILE A 440 16.87 22.34 8.97
CA ILE A 440 17.92 21.81 8.10
C ILE A 440 18.26 22.94 7.15
N SER A 441 19.49 23.43 7.25
CA SER A 441 19.91 24.65 6.56
C SER A 441 20.11 24.43 5.07
N ARG A 442 20.32 23.17 4.62
CA ARG A 442 20.68 22.92 3.23
C ARG A 442 20.36 21.49 2.80
N GLN A 443 19.63 21.37 1.69
CA GLN A 443 19.31 20.10 1.04
C GLN A 443 19.97 20.10 -0.34
N GLU A 444 20.93 19.19 -0.54
CA GLU A 444 21.77 19.09 -1.74
C GLU A 444 21.42 17.85 -2.52
N PHE A 445 21.22 18.00 -3.82
CA PHE A 445 21.00 16.90 -4.75
C PHE A 445 22.12 16.90 -5.79
N GLU A 446 22.98 15.90 -5.72
CA GLU A 446 24.13 15.75 -6.62
C GLU A 446 23.81 14.79 -7.75
N LEU A 447 23.99 15.27 -8.98
CA LEU A 447 23.71 14.51 -10.18
C LEU A 447 24.83 13.53 -10.51
N VAL A 448 24.50 12.25 -10.58
CA VAL A 448 25.37 11.21 -11.13
C VAL A 448 25.05 11.03 -12.61
N ARG A 449 25.96 11.45 -13.48
CA ARG A 449 25.74 11.40 -14.94
C ARG A 449 25.86 9.98 -15.48
N VAL A 450 24.74 9.45 -15.98
CA VAL A 450 24.66 8.15 -16.65
C VAL A 450 24.27 8.36 -18.11
N SER A 451 25.16 8.01 -19.03
CA SER A 451 24.89 8.10 -20.47
C SER A 451 23.90 7.02 -20.93
N LYS A 452 23.23 7.23 -22.06
CA LYS A 452 22.33 6.21 -22.64
C LYS A 452 23.05 4.90 -22.97
N LYS A 453 24.35 4.98 -23.32
CA LYS A 453 25.18 3.81 -23.66
C LYS A 453 25.52 2.97 -22.42
N ASN A 454 25.59 3.59 -21.25
CA ASN A 454 26.08 2.98 -20.01
C ASN A 454 24.94 2.78 -18.97
N ILE A 455 23.71 2.58 -19.42
CA ILE A 455 22.56 2.38 -18.52
C ILE A 455 22.77 1.12 -17.66
N LYS A 456 23.34 0.06 -18.24
CA LYS A 456 23.60 -1.20 -17.53
C LYS A 456 24.63 -1.04 -16.40
N ASP A 457 25.51 -0.05 -16.52
CA ASP A 457 26.59 0.23 -15.56
C ASP A 457 26.19 1.36 -14.59
N ALA A 458 24.92 1.75 -14.53
CA ALA A 458 24.47 2.90 -13.75
C ALA A 458 24.83 2.77 -12.26
N ASP A 459 24.66 1.58 -11.69
CA ASP A 459 24.97 1.29 -10.30
C ASP A 459 26.49 1.37 -10.03
N ASP A 460 27.32 0.91 -10.97
CA ASP A 460 28.76 1.00 -10.87
C ASP A 460 29.26 2.44 -11.03
N ILE A 461 28.59 3.23 -11.86
CA ILE A 461 28.89 4.66 -12.01
C ILE A 461 28.55 5.40 -10.71
N ARG A 462 27.38 5.14 -10.12
CA ARG A 462 26.98 5.72 -8.83
C ARG A 462 27.96 5.32 -7.72
N PHE A 463 28.33 4.05 -7.66
CA PHE A 463 29.26 3.55 -6.67
C PHE A 463 30.65 4.20 -6.80
N ARG A 464 31.17 4.30 -8.00
CA ARG A 464 32.47 4.98 -8.28
C ARG A 464 32.41 6.46 -7.92
N HIS A 465 31.31 7.13 -8.23
CA HIS A 465 31.08 8.52 -7.86
C HIS A 465 31.06 8.68 -6.34
N PHE A 466 30.28 7.86 -5.63
CA PHE A 466 30.26 7.85 -4.17
C PHE A 466 31.66 7.64 -3.56
N ALA A 467 32.41 6.65 -4.04
CA ALA A 467 33.71 6.31 -3.53
C ALA A 467 34.78 7.43 -3.76
N LYS A 468 34.65 8.16 -4.88
CA LYS A 468 35.62 9.20 -5.27
C LYS A 468 35.26 10.60 -4.77
N ALA A 469 33.98 10.95 -4.78
CA ALA A 469 33.54 12.32 -4.50
C ALA A 469 32.90 12.45 -3.10
N VAL A 470 32.06 11.51 -2.69
CA VAL A 470 31.27 11.63 -1.45
C VAL A 470 32.03 11.07 -0.24
N LEU A 471 32.62 9.89 -0.36
CA LEU A 471 33.29 9.24 0.76
C LEU A 471 34.48 10.06 1.33
N PRO A 472 35.31 10.76 0.55
CA PRO A 472 36.32 11.67 1.09
C PRO A 472 35.71 12.78 1.94
N ARG A 473 34.63 13.42 1.47
CA ARG A 473 33.88 14.44 2.24
C ARG A 473 33.37 13.89 3.58
N ILE A 474 32.86 12.64 3.60
CA ILE A 474 32.44 11.96 4.83
C ILE A 474 33.62 11.74 5.79
N ARG A 475 34.79 11.39 5.26
CA ARG A 475 36.03 11.15 6.06
C ARG A 475 36.65 12.43 6.59
N GLU A 476 36.65 13.47 5.80
CA GLU A 476 37.25 14.77 6.13
C GLU A 476 36.36 15.62 7.03
N ASN A 477 35.06 15.38 7.03
CA ASN A 477 34.15 16.11 7.88
C ASN A 477 34.49 15.86 9.36
N PRO A 478 34.86 16.89 10.15
CA PRO A 478 35.20 16.74 11.56
C PRO A 478 33.99 16.30 12.42
N ASP A 479 32.77 16.57 11.94
CA ASP A 479 31.55 16.27 12.65
C ASP A 479 31.26 14.77 12.67
N GLN A 480 31.07 14.21 13.85
CA GLN A 480 30.51 12.87 14.03
C GLN A 480 28.99 12.88 13.78
N GLY A 481 28.41 11.72 13.63
CA GLY A 481 26.96 11.61 13.52
C GLY A 481 26.47 11.68 12.05
N GLN A 482 27.17 11.02 11.15
CA GLN A 482 26.80 10.94 9.75
C GLN A 482 25.93 9.71 9.48
N LEU A 483 24.73 9.91 8.93
CA LEU A 483 23.83 8.84 8.53
C LEU A 483 23.98 8.61 7.02
N ILE A 484 24.27 7.38 6.60
CA ILE A 484 24.27 6.97 5.19
C ILE A 484 23.04 6.10 4.96
N PHE A 485 22.15 6.52 4.08
CA PHE A 485 20.92 5.82 3.73
C PHE A 485 21.06 5.16 2.36
N CYS A 486 20.70 3.87 2.26
CA CYS A 486 20.65 3.08 1.03
C CYS A 486 19.24 2.57 0.79
N ALA A 487 18.68 2.77 -0.42
CA ALA A 487 17.35 2.32 -0.76
C ALA A 487 17.27 0.79 -0.92
N THR A 488 18.31 0.16 -1.46
CA THR A 488 18.35 -1.28 -1.68
C THR A 488 19.39 -1.98 -0.82
N TYR A 489 19.18 -3.28 -0.55
CA TYR A 489 20.15 -4.08 0.20
C TYR A 489 21.45 -4.31 -0.58
N PHE A 490 21.40 -4.41 -1.89
CA PHE A 490 22.60 -4.54 -2.72
C PHE A 490 23.50 -3.30 -2.62
N GLU A 491 22.92 -2.10 -2.69
CA GLU A 491 23.64 -0.85 -2.44
C GLU A 491 24.24 -0.82 -1.04
N PHE A 492 23.44 -1.22 -0.03
CA PHE A 492 23.90 -1.29 1.36
C PHE A 492 25.14 -2.18 1.52
N VAL A 493 25.13 -3.39 0.94
CA VAL A 493 26.29 -4.31 1.03
C VAL A 493 27.51 -3.73 0.35
N ARG A 494 27.36 -3.12 -0.83
CA ARG A 494 28.47 -2.48 -1.56
C ARG A 494 29.08 -1.34 -0.77
N VAL A 495 28.24 -0.45 -0.22
CA VAL A 495 28.69 0.67 0.61
C VAL A 495 29.35 0.16 1.89
N ARG A 496 28.76 -0.85 2.56
CA ARG A 496 29.35 -1.49 3.74
C ARG A 496 30.77 -1.99 3.48
N ASN A 497 30.95 -2.74 2.41
CA ASN A 497 32.26 -3.30 2.06
C ASN A 497 33.27 -2.18 1.77
N LEU A 498 32.88 -1.14 1.04
CA LEU A 498 33.73 0.03 0.79
C LEU A 498 34.14 0.74 2.10
N LEU A 499 33.23 0.88 3.06
CA LEU A 499 33.53 1.50 4.35
C LEU A 499 34.53 0.65 5.16
N VAL A 500 34.45 -0.70 5.08
CA VAL A 500 35.44 -1.62 5.66
C VAL A 500 36.78 -1.45 4.98
N ASP A 501 36.86 -1.49 3.65
CA ASP A 501 38.10 -1.37 2.86
C ASP A 501 38.83 -0.02 3.09
N ARG A 502 38.06 1.01 3.44
CA ARG A 502 38.56 2.36 3.71
C ARG A 502 38.75 2.66 5.20
N GLU A 503 38.59 1.64 6.08
CA GLU A 503 38.80 1.73 7.54
C GLU A 503 37.95 2.82 8.20
N VAL A 504 36.72 3.08 7.69
CA VAL A 504 35.80 4.04 8.29
C VAL A 504 35.11 3.40 9.48
N SER A 505 35.09 4.11 10.62
CA SER A 505 34.36 3.63 11.82
C SER A 505 32.85 3.81 11.62
N PHE A 506 32.11 2.73 11.47
CA PHE A 506 30.66 2.78 11.26
C PHE A 506 29.90 1.72 12.05
N ALA A 507 28.60 1.92 12.22
CA ALA A 507 27.63 0.98 12.71
C ALA A 507 26.63 0.67 11.60
N ILE A 508 25.97 -0.48 11.66
CA ILE A 508 25.04 -0.94 10.63
C ILE A 508 23.64 -1.17 11.22
N ASN A 509 22.62 -0.86 10.42
CA ASN A 509 21.23 -1.19 10.70
C ASN A 509 20.56 -1.64 9.39
N SER A 510 20.43 -2.95 9.23
CA SER A 510 19.77 -3.58 8.08
C SER A 510 18.66 -4.53 8.55
N GLU A 511 17.85 -5.00 7.63
CA GLU A 511 16.77 -5.96 7.87
C GLU A 511 17.24 -7.33 8.36
N TYR A 512 18.51 -7.69 8.10
CA TYR A 512 19.09 -8.99 8.44
C TYR A 512 19.80 -9.01 9.80
N ILE A 513 19.77 -7.90 10.53
CA ILE A 513 20.42 -7.76 11.84
C ILE A 513 19.40 -7.95 12.95
N ASP A 514 19.78 -8.66 14.00
CA ASP A 514 18.95 -8.82 15.18
C ASP A 514 18.55 -7.48 15.80
N ILE A 515 17.34 -7.44 16.36
CA ILE A 515 16.78 -6.23 17.00
C ILE A 515 17.69 -5.71 18.11
N ALA A 516 18.34 -6.61 18.87
CA ALA A 516 19.25 -6.26 19.96
C ALA A 516 20.55 -5.64 19.41
N GLU A 517 21.11 -6.22 18.36
CA GLU A 517 22.31 -5.73 17.70
C GLU A 517 22.06 -4.37 17.02
N ALA A 518 20.94 -4.23 16.31
CA ALA A 518 20.51 -2.96 15.74
C ALA A 518 20.32 -1.87 16.82
N ALA A 519 19.81 -2.24 18.01
CA ALA A 519 19.69 -1.31 19.13
C ALA A 519 21.06 -0.88 19.67
N ARG A 520 21.99 -1.84 19.79
CA ARG A 520 23.39 -1.58 20.19
C ARG A 520 24.10 -0.68 19.18
N ALA A 521 23.95 -0.94 17.90
CA ALA A 521 24.50 -0.13 16.82
C ALA A 521 24.06 1.34 16.90
N ARG A 522 22.74 1.58 17.10
CA ARG A 522 22.19 2.92 17.28
C ARG A 522 22.70 3.61 18.56
N THR A 523 22.92 2.85 19.63
CA THR A 523 23.50 3.40 20.88
C THR A 523 24.95 3.81 20.68
N LEU A 524 25.78 2.94 20.07
CA LEU A 524 27.18 3.25 19.79
C LEU A 524 27.34 4.48 18.87
N PHE A 525 26.44 4.62 17.91
CA PHE A 525 26.39 5.79 17.04
C PHE A 525 25.97 7.05 17.80
N ALA A 526 24.89 6.97 18.59
CA ALA A 526 24.40 8.11 19.39
C ALA A 526 25.42 8.57 20.45
N ASP A 527 26.24 7.66 20.99
CA ASP A 527 27.32 7.94 21.93
C ASP A 527 28.59 8.48 21.25
N GLY A 528 28.60 8.62 19.93
CA GLY A 528 29.77 9.08 19.16
C GLY A 528 30.92 8.08 19.06
N ARG A 529 30.73 6.81 19.52
CA ARG A 529 31.74 5.75 19.39
C ARG A 529 31.88 5.23 17.94
N LYS A 530 30.85 5.45 17.14
CA LYS A 530 30.83 5.16 15.71
C LYS A 530 30.55 6.45 14.94
N ARG A 531 31.39 6.77 13.98
CA ARG A 531 31.32 8.00 13.20
C ARG A 531 30.10 8.02 12.28
N CYS A 532 29.85 6.88 11.61
CA CYS A 532 28.78 6.72 10.64
C CYS A 532 27.77 5.67 11.10
N LEU A 533 26.51 5.84 10.67
CA LEU A 533 25.50 4.79 10.71
C LEU A 533 25.03 4.51 9.30
N LEU A 534 25.18 3.27 8.84
CA LEU A 534 24.66 2.80 7.56
C LEU A 534 23.27 2.20 7.79
N LEU A 535 22.26 2.72 7.09
CA LEU A 535 20.85 2.38 7.24
C LEU A 535 20.25 1.93 5.91
N SER A 536 19.62 0.76 5.87
CA SER A 536 18.81 0.32 4.73
C SER A 536 17.37 0.82 4.82
N GLU A 537 16.74 1.11 3.68
CA GLU A 537 15.34 1.53 3.61
C GLU A 537 14.41 0.47 4.20
N ARG A 538 14.64 -0.80 3.88
CA ARG A 538 13.81 -1.91 4.36
C ARG A 538 13.87 -2.06 5.87
N ALA A 539 15.04 -1.94 6.49
CA ALA A 539 15.17 -1.91 7.96
C ALA A 539 14.41 -0.73 8.55
N TYR A 540 14.47 0.44 7.92
CA TYR A 540 13.73 1.60 8.35
C TYR A 540 12.21 1.39 8.20
N PHE A 541 11.75 0.82 7.11
CA PHE A 541 10.35 0.48 6.88
C PHE A 541 9.77 -0.40 8.00
N TYR A 542 10.44 -1.49 8.36
CA TYR A 542 9.95 -2.43 9.37
C TYR A 542 10.14 -1.94 10.81
N GLN A 543 11.20 -1.21 11.10
CA GLN A 543 11.52 -0.83 12.49
C GLN A 543 11.03 0.56 12.85
N ARG A 544 11.01 1.52 11.93
CA ARG A 544 10.64 2.94 12.07
C ARG A 544 11.18 3.57 13.36
N ARG A 545 12.44 3.27 13.70
CA ARG A 545 13.08 3.74 14.93
C ARG A 545 13.65 5.13 14.74
N ASN A 546 13.45 5.96 15.76
CA ASN A 546 14.10 7.27 15.81
C ASN A 546 15.59 7.10 16.12
N ILE A 547 16.44 7.76 15.36
CA ILE A 547 17.90 7.75 15.49
C ILE A 547 18.32 9.09 16.09
N ARG A 548 19.18 9.03 17.11
CA ARG A 548 19.71 10.21 17.79
C ARG A 548 21.16 10.43 17.41
N GLY A 549 21.64 11.68 17.51
CA GLY A 549 23.01 12.04 17.24
C GLY A 549 23.34 12.18 15.76
N VAL A 550 22.33 12.36 14.91
CA VAL A 550 22.52 12.62 13.50
C VAL A 550 22.81 14.10 13.27
N ASN A 551 23.93 14.45 12.66
CA ASN A 551 24.32 15.79 12.28
C ASN A 551 24.18 16.04 10.76
N SER A 552 24.46 15.03 9.95
CA SER A 552 24.29 15.09 8.49
C SER A 552 23.72 13.78 7.95
N VAL A 553 23.00 13.86 6.84
CA VAL A 553 22.40 12.70 6.17
C VAL A 553 22.90 12.63 4.73
N PHE A 554 23.40 11.46 4.33
CA PHE A 554 23.77 11.14 2.97
C PHE A 554 22.85 10.06 2.41
N PHE A 555 22.02 10.41 1.43
CA PHE A 555 21.26 9.46 0.67
C PHE A 555 22.11 8.96 -0.50
N TYR A 556 22.61 7.74 -0.40
CA TYR A 556 23.32 7.08 -1.51
C TYR A 556 22.38 6.91 -2.72
N SER A 557 21.12 6.62 -2.44
CA SER A 557 20.01 6.61 -3.37
C SER A 557 18.78 7.21 -2.70
N LEU A 558 17.90 7.82 -3.49
CA LEU A 558 16.64 8.36 -2.99
C LEU A 558 15.71 7.23 -2.54
N PRO A 559 14.97 7.42 -1.43
CA PRO A 559 14.05 6.41 -0.94
C PRO A 559 12.89 6.17 -1.92
N GLU A 560 12.36 4.95 -1.94
CA GLU A 560 11.13 4.62 -2.64
C GLU A 560 9.92 5.32 -2.01
N ASN A 561 9.81 5.23 -0.67
CA ASN A 561 8.79 5.98 0.04
C ASN A 561 9.25 7.43 0.28
N PRO A 562 8.59 8.42 -0.34
CA PRO A 562 9.01 9.82 -0.24
C PRO A 562 9.00 10.36 1.20
N HIS A 563 8.12 9.84 2.07
CA HIS A 563 8.06 10.28 3.46
C HIS A 563 9.33 9.93 4.24
N PHE A 564 10.05 8.86 3.84
CA PHE A 564 11.31 8.48 4.49
C PHE A 564 12.39 9.54 4.31
N TYR A 565 12.41 10.24 3.19
CA TYR A 565 13.32 11.37 3.01
C TYR A 565 13.12 12.42 4.12
N ALA A 566 11.89 12.87 4.30
CA ALA A 566 11.56 13.87 5.32
C ALA A 566 11.79 13.36 6.75
N GLU A 567 11.43 12.10 7.03
CA GLU A 567 11.58 11.50 8.36
C GLU A 567 13.04 11.27 8.74
N VAL A 568 13.87 10.80 7.80
CA VAL A 568 15.31 10.59 8.02
C VAL A 568 16.01 11.93 8.20
N CYS A 569 15.67 12.94 7.40
CA CYS A 569 16.14 14.30 7.63
C CYS A 569 15.74 14.85 9.01
N ALA A 570 14.54 14.51 9.50
CA ALA A 570 14.09 14.95 10.82
C ALA A 570 14.92 14.35 11.98
N PHE A 571 15.72 13.30 11.78
CA PHE A 571 16.64 12.81 12.81
C PHE A 571 17.68 13.83 13.22
N MET A 572 18.07 14.73 12.33
CA MET A 572 18.99 15.82 12.63
C MET A 572 18.46 16.80 13.70
N LYS A 573 17.16 16.74 14.02
CA LYS A 573 16.55 17.51 15.12
C LYS A 573 16.76 16.90 16.51
N ASN A 574 17.24 15.63 16.56
CA ASN A 574 17.38 14.88 17.80
C ASN A 574 18.85 14.85 18.23
N PRO A 575 19.28 15.73 19.17
CA PRO A 575 20.67 15.76 19.61
C PRO A 575 21.08 14.44 20.31
N ALA A 576 22.35 14.16 20.31
CA ALA A 576 22.93 13.09 21.12
C ALA A 576 22.60 13.28 22.60
N PRO A 577 22.43 12.18 23.37
CA PRO A 577 22.21 12.28 24.81
C PRO A 577 23.39 12.98 25.50
N ALA A 578 23.10 13.79 26.52
CA ALA A 578 24.10 14.61 27.22
C ALA A 578 25.29 13.81 27.83
N ARG A 579 25.13 12.50 28.02
CA ARG A 579 26.18 11.59 28.52
C ARG A 579 27.27 11.25 27.49
N SER A 580 27.07 11.51 26.23
CA SER A 580 28.07 11.23 25.16
C SER A 580 29.11 12.34 24.97
N ARG A 581 28.99 13.43 25.72
CA ARG A 581 30.08 14.40 25.82
C ARG A 581 31.10 13.86 26.82
N HIS A 582 31.89 12.86 26.43
CA HIS A 582 33.13 12.58 27.13
C HIS A 582 34.00 13.83 26.99
N GLU A 583 34.10 14.57 28.08
CA GLU A 583 35.13 15.56 28.30
C GLU A 583 36.47 14.89 28.03
N GLY A 584 37.05 15.11 26.86
CA GLY A 584 38.49 14.97 26.70
C GLY A 584 39.12 15.90 27.71
N ILE A 585 39.88 15.33 28.61
CA ILE A 585 40.70 16.02 29.62
C ILE A 585 41.44 17.15 28.94
N GLY A 586 41.13 18.39 29.30
CA GLY A 586 41.99 19.55 29.04
C GLY A 586 41.51 20.51 27.96
N THR A 587 40.40 21.22 28.17
CA THR A 587 40.31 22.66 27.91
C THR A 587 39.16 23.24 28.69
N LYS A 588 39.44 23.91 29.80
CA LYS A 588 38.55 24.90 30.42
C LYS A 588 38.45 26.05 29.40
N GLY A 589 37.36 26.10 28.67
CA GLY A 589 37.09 27.13 27.67
C GLY A 589 35.59 27.32 27.53
N THR A 590 35.08 28.34 28.21
CA THR A 590 33.88 29.14 27.92
C THR A 590 32.61 28.36 27.55
N ALA A 591 31.64 28.40 28.44
CA ALA A 591 30.22 28.25 28.17
C ALA A 591 29.82 29.28 27.11
N GLY A 592 29.92 28.93 25.85
CA GLY A 592 29.60 29.79 24.71
C GLY A 592 29.48 28.92 23.47
N GLY A 593 28.23 28.73 22.99
CA GLY A 593 27.89 28.43 21.63
C GLY A 593 28.85 27.53 20.86
N GLY A 594 28.74 26.19 21.02
CA GLY A 594 29.32 25.28 20.04
C GLY A 594 28.75 25.67 18.68
N ALA A 595 29.63 26.00 17.73
CA ALA A 595 29.28 26.30 16.36
C ALA A 595 28.37 25.17 15.86
N HIS A 596 27.08 25.47 15.69
CA HIS A 596 26.16 24.55 15.06
C HIS A 596 26.63 24.39 13.63
N GLY A 597 27.39 23.33 13.33
CA GLY A 597 27.68 22.95 11.98
C GLY A 597 26.37 22.94 11.19
N THR A 598 26.41 23.46 10.00
CA THR A 598 25.24 23.53 9.11
C THR A 598 24.71 22.13 8.89
N LYS A 599 23.46 21.87 9.35
CA LYS A 599 22.81 20.57 9.16
C LYS A 599 22.47 20.39 7.70
N THR A 600 23.11 19.42 7.06
CA THR A 600 22.99 19.19 5.61
C THR A 600 22.39 17.81 5.33
N ALA A 601 21.49 17.78 4.36
CA ALA A 601 21.02 16.56 3.73
C ALA A 601 21.53 16.52 2.31
N HIS A 602 22.30 15.49 1.98
CA HIS A 602 22.91 15.32 0.66
C HIS A 602 22.37 14.05 0.01
N ALA A 603 21.92 14.10 -1.25
CA ALA A 603 21.34 12.99 -1.97
C ALA A 603 21.96 12.84 -3.36
N LEU A 604 22.36 11.62 -3.71
CA LEU A 604 22.75 11.29 -5.08
C LEU A 604 21.51 10.92 -5.88
N PHE A 605 21.46 11.38 -7.13
CA PHE A 605 20.42 10.98 -8.07
C PHE A 605 20.98 10.88 -9.49
N SER A 606 20.31 10.12 -10.31
CA SER A 606 20.57 10.00 -11.75
C SER A 606 19.26 10.22 -12.52
N ARG A 607 19.33 10.27 -13.84
CA ARG A 607 18.13 10.32 -14.67
C ARG A 607 17.21 9.10 -14.51
N LEU A 608 17.73 7.97 -14.01
CA LEU A 608 16.97 6.75 -13.76
C LEU A 608 16.11 6.88 -12.49
N ASP A 609 16.46 7.79 -11.60
CA ASP A 609 15.71 8.05 -10.36
C ASP A 609 14.56 9.06 -10.55
N ALA A 610 14.10 9.28 -11.79
CA ALA A 610 13.10 10.30 -12.13
C ALA A 610 11.82 10.18 -11.28
N LEU A 611 11.32 8.96 -11.05
CA LEU A 611 10.12 8.71 -10.23
C LEU A 611 10.37 9.07 -8.75
N LYS A 612 11.51 8.66 -8.20
CA LYS A 612 11.91 8.96 -6.81
C LYS A 612 12.11 10.46 -6.62
N LEU A 613 12.82 11.09 -7.56
CA LEU A 613 13.10 12.53 -7.54
C LEU A 613 11.80 13.35 -7.61
N GLU A 614 10.86 12.96 -8.47
CA GLU A 614 9.56 13.61 -8.57
C GLU A 614 8.77 13.53 -7.25
N ARG A 615 8.81 12.39 -6.59
CA ARG A 615 8.13 12.19 -5.29
C ARG A 615 8.75 13.04 -4.17
N VAL A 616 10.06 13.22 -4.20
CA VAL A 616 10.79 14.00 -3.18
C VAL A 616 10.73 15.49 -3.48
N CYS A 617 11.10 15.91 -4.68
CA CYS A 617 11.24 17.34 -5.04
C CYS A 617 9.95 17.98 -5.57
N GLY A 618 8.99 17.17 -6.00
CA GLY A 618 7.76 17.59 -6.68
C GLY A 618 7.90 17.57 -8.20
N THR A 619 6.76 17.51 -8.90
CA THR A 619 6.69 17.29 -10.36
C THR A 619 7.46 18.34 -11.15
N LYS A 620 7.25 19.63 -10.86
CA LYS A 620 7.87 20.74 -11.61
C LYS A 620 9.40 20.75 -11.43
N ARG A 621 9.85 20.66 -10.16
CA ARG A 621 11.28 20.69 -9.83
C ARG A 621 12.01 19.44 -10.34
N GLY A 622 11.45 18.26 -10.10
CA GLY A 622 12.03 17.01 -10.56
C GLY A 622 12.19 16.96 -12.09
N ARG A 623 11.20 17.44 -12.85
CA ARG A 623 11.30 17.54 -14.32
C ARG A 623 12.41 18.49 -14.76
N LYS A 624 12.51 19.68 -14.12
CA LYS A 624 13.59 20.63 -14.42
C LYS A 624 14.96 20.01 -14.14
N MET A 625 15.16 19.39 -12.97
CA MET A 625 16.40 18.72 -12.62
C MET A 625 16.77 17.61 -13.64
N ILE A 626 15.80 16.81 -14.08
CA ILE A 626 16.02 15.76 -15.09
C ILE A 626 16.28 16.36 -16.49
N GLN A 627 15.67 17.49 -16.85
CA GLN A 627 15.94 18.15 -18.14
C GLN A 627 17.35 18.71 -18.21
N GLU A 628 17.84 19.35 -17.15
CA GLU A 628 19.20 19.87 -17.05
C GLU A 628 20.26 18.76 -17.16
N THR A 629 19.90 17.50 -16.84
CA THR A 629 20.80 16.35 -17.07
C THR A 629 21.04 16.03 -18.55
N LYS A 630 20.22 16.56 -19.47
CA LYS A 630 20.34 16.30 -20.91
C LYS A 630 21.32 17.23 -21.59
N ASP A 631 21.62 18.39 -21.00
CA ASP A 631 22.55 19.35 -21.55
C ASP A 631 24.00 18.92 -21.27
N VAL A 632 24.60 18.27 -22.26
CA VAL A 632 25.98 17.73 -22.21
C VAL A 632 27.02 18.84 -22.03
N ASN A 633 26.66 20.09 -22.36
CA ASN A 633 27.56 21.25 -22.32
C ASN A 633 27.52 22.05 -21.00
N ALA A 634 26.60 21.73 -20.08
CA ALA A 634 26.58 22.36 -18.77
C ALA A 634 27.70 21.77 -17.89
N LYS A 635 28.89 22.37 -17.98
CA LYS A 635 30.08 21.89 -17.25
C LYS A 635 30.08 22.17 -15.75
N ASP A 636 29.14 22.99 -15.22
CA ASP A 636 29.35 23.61 -13.90
C ASP A 636 28.27 23.38 -12.82
N ASN A 637 27.17 22.69 -13.08
CA ASN A 637 26.15 22.51 -12.02
C ASN A 637 25.58 21.10 -11.95
N ASP A 638 26.37 20.17 -11.39
CA ASP A 638 25.88 18.85 -11.03
C ASP A 638 25.18 18.82 -9.65
N MET A 639 25.06 19.98 -8.98
CA MET A 639 24.48 20.09 -7.64
C MET A 639 23.31 21.08 -7.59
N PHE A 640 22.16 20.61 -7.13
CA PHE A 640 20.97 21.41 -6.89
C PHE A 640 20.81 21.61 -5.38
N VAL A 641 20.66 22.86 -4.95
CA VAL A 641 20.59 23.22 -3.53
C VAL A 641 19.22 23.83 -3.23
N PHE A 642 18.59 23.32 -2.18
CA PHE A 642 17.34 23.84 -1.62
C PHE A 642 17.58 24.24 -0.16
N CYS A 643 17.21 25.47 0.17
CA CYS A 643 17.32 26.05 1.51
C CYS A 643 15.95 26.22 2.14
#